data_eda58de270e332291ac89286e3098574
#
_entry.id   eda58de270e332291ac89286e3098574
#
_cell.length_a   1.000
_cell.length_b   1.000
_cell.length_c   1.000
_cell.angle_alpha   90.00
_cell.angle_beta   90.00
_cell.angle_gamma   90.00
#
_symmetry.space_group_name_H-M   'P 1'
#
loop_
_entity.id
_entity.type
_entity.pdbx_description
1 polymer ?
#
loop_
_entity_poly.entity_id
_entity_poly.type
_entity_poly.pdbx_seq_one_letter_code
_entity_poly.pdbx_strand_id
1 'polypeptide(L)'
;MLVLDLLGSLSLRDETHPVPVAAQQKRPLGLLAILGLSGRQGLSRDRIEAFLWPDSSGARAQHALDQTVYAIRHALGSDVIVATGRELRLNPDQVRVDVWEFEQAIRAGQWTAAVGHYKGPLLDGFHLADSHELESWIDANRTRLRLEYQKAIEVLANSSAEAGDHSQSVTWWRKLANSDPLSAGATKQLMLALAAAGDRAGAVQYARVYQELVRQELEMEPDSEIEDLAASLSHHAITEAAAPRHPSAAPVKPSVTPSVATSTPQGKEYSRRERTMLYAVIGLAILISAGAIWGWMRPAPAKQVVRSTLAIDSAEAMAPGAPWSGRLAISPDGSRLAYIGGPRSQLLIRARNQLHAIAVPGSEGANTPFFSPDGRQVAFLREHIVQIASLRGGLPITVTDSLTVGTAGASWGPDGLIYFDANTTRAGLLRVEAKPGAKPSWFTVLDTASGEFDHTWPDVLPNGKGVLFTVLFNNRNGVERSTSYAIAVADVPSGKYRVIVNDAMYPRYASSGHLLYVTANKTLMVVPFDQNSMKVVGEPSALTEGMRLGLYGSADLAVSARGTLVYATDAGQGKQELVWVTRDGKAQAVDPDWPGDYLASPALSPDGKWLAVARVANAEPMNIWIKRLDRGPSIKLTLEGNDNFGPAWTPDGRSVTFSSGHATGATDLWTERADGGAPAVMQVHEKRNLYNAGWSPDGKWLIFRTDVTSPGSGDILAIRPGIDSAPVSIVATAFTEMTPALSPNGRWLAYSSNETGADEIYVVPFPNTSAGKWAISAGGGTEPLWSHSGNELFYRAASGDLVAVAIHTQPRFSLGHSAALFPTAGFTSHRFAPQYAVSPDDRRFLMIRAGTPDQLIVVENWFEELTAKSRK
;
A
#
# COMPACT_ATOMS: atom_id res chain seq x y z
N MET A 1 44.45 10.34 9.10
CA MET A 1 42.98 10.40 9.03
C MET A 1 42.45 9.02 9.35
N LEU A 2 41.46 8.95 10.25
CA LEU A 2 40.85 7.67 10.62
C LEU A 2 39.94 7.16 9.52
N VAL A 3 40.02 5.87 9.21
CA VAL A 3 39.13 5.19 8.26
C VAL A 3 38.37 4.10 9.00
N LEU A 4 37.06 4.21 8.99
CA LEU A 4 36.13 3.24 9.57
C LEU A 4 35.46 2.46 8.43
N ASP A 5 35.82 1.19 8.29
CA ASP A 5 35.22 0.29 7.33
C ASP A 5 34.05 -0.43 8.03
N LEU A 6 32.85 -0.32 7.46
CA LEU A 6 31.60 -0.94 7.91
C LEU A 6 31.01 -1.89 6.88
N LEU A 7 31.30 -1.66 5.58
CA LEU A 7 30.84 -2.49 4.45
C LEU A 7 31.77 -3.68 4.25
N GLY A 8 31.48 -4.76 4.92
CA GLY A 8 32.28 -5.95 5.13
C GLY A 8 32.61 -6.12 6.62
N SER A 9 33.78 -6.64 6.95
CA SER A 9 34.21 -6.77 8.34
C SER A 9 34.50 -5.42 8.97
N LEU A 10 34.01 -5.21 10.21
CA LEU A 10 34.23 -3.99 10.97
C LEU A 10 35.74 -3.79 11.22
N SER A 11 36.29 -2.68 10.74
CA SER A 11 37.68 -2.32 11.00
C SER A 11 37.86 -0.82 11.17
N LEU A 12 38.81 -0.45 12.02
CA LEU A 12 39.27 0.92 12.23
C LEU A 12 40.76 1.00 11.93
N ARG A 13 41.13 1.90 11.02
CA ARG A 13 42.53 2.11 10.58
C ARG A 13 42.86 3.61 10.66
N ASP A 14 44.13 3.90 10.89
CA ASP A 14 44.68 5.26 10.71
C ASP A 14 45.71 5.21 9.60
N GLU A 15 45.68 6.16 8.67
CA GLU A 15 46.60 6.22 7.54
C GLU A 15 48.03 6.55 7.98
N THR A 16 48.21 7.09 9.16
CA THR A 16 49.51 7.63 9.64
C THR A 16 50.08 6.91 10.85
N HIS A 17 49.24 6.34 11.74
CA HIS A 17 49.68 5.76 13.00
C HIS A 17 48.93 4.45 13.31
N PRO A 18 49.51 3.51 14.08
CA PRO A 18 48.78 2.33 14.54
C PRO A 18 47.68 2.73 15.50
N VAL A 19 46.45 2.20 15.26
CA VAL A 19 45.30 2.46 16.11
C VAL A 19 45.50 1.82 17.49
N PRO A 20 45.32 2.58 18.62
CA PRO A 20 45.48 2.05 19.97
C PRO A 20 44.51 0.88 20.23
N VAL A 21 44.99 -0.14 20.98
CA VAL A 21 44.19 -1.34 21.35
C VAL A 21 42.91 -0.99 22.09
N ALA A 22 42.90 0.09 22.89
CA ALA A 22 41.72 0.54 23.62
C ALA A 22 40.56 0.95 22.70
N ALA A 23 40.84 1.50 21.51
CA ALA A 23 39.81 1.85 20.51
C ALA A 23 39.33 0.64 19.69
N GLN A 24 40.09 -0.45 19.68
CA GLN A 24 39.76 -1.68 18.96
C GLN A 24 38.98 -2.69 19.80
N GLN A 25 38.70 -2.36 21.07
CA GLN A 25 37.83 -3.17 21.91
C GLN A 25 36.40 -3.20 21.40
N LYS A 26 35.68 -4.29 21.67
CA LYS A 26 34.35 -4.58 21.08
C LYS A 26 33.33 -3.46 21.30
N ARG A 27 33.24 -2.89 22.51
CA ARG A 27 32.26 -1.80 22.80
C ARG A 27 32.65 -0.44 22.22
N PRO A 28 33.90 0.06 22.34
CA PRO A 28 34.36 1.25 21.62
C PRO A 28 34.17 1.17 20.10
N LEU A 29 34.54 0.03 19.50
CA LEU A 29 34.34 -0.22 18.07
C LEU A 29 32.84 -0.27 17.70
N GLY A 30 32.01 -0.88 18.52
CA GLY A 30 30.54 -0.88 18.38
C GLY A 30 29.95 0.53 18.43
N LEU A 31 30.42 1.37 19.37
CA LEU A 31 29.99 2.77 19.41
C LEU A 31 30.36 3.54 18.14
N LEU A 32 31.58 3.38 17.65
CA LEU A 32 32.03 4.01 16.40
C LEU A 32 31.19 3.50 15.20
N ALA A 33 30.88 2.21 15.14
CA ALA A 33 30.05 1.63 14.09
C ALA A 33 28.62 2.20 14.13
N ILE A 34 27.99 2.27 15.31
CA ILE A 34 26.66 2.86 15.49
C ILE A 34 26.65 4.32 15.03
N LEU A 35 27.61 5.12 15.45
CA LEU A 35 27.74 6.52 15.06
C LEU A 35 28.05 6.68 13.56
N GLY A 36 28.85 5.78 12.99
CA GLY A 36 29.11 5.73 11.54
C GLY A 36 27.85 5.45 10.74
N LEU A 37 27.02 4.53 11.18
CA LEU A 37 25.72 4.20 10.54
C LEU A 37 24.68 5.29 10.71
N SER A 38 24.69 6.06 11.79
CA SER A 38 23.76 7.17 12.02
C SER A 38 24.00 8.38 11.13
N GLY A 39 25.07 8.37 10.35
CA GLY A 39 25.43 9.43 9.41
C GLY A 39 25.81 10.74 10.09
N ARG A 40 25.62 11.84 9.36
CA ARG A 40 26.01 13.18 9.85
C ARG A 40 25.05 13.76 10.91
N GLN A 41 23.88 13.19 11.09
CA GLN A 41 22.89 13.65 12.07
C GLN A 41 23.25 13.17 13.48
N GLY A 42 23.92 12.04 13.62
CA GLY A 42 24.27 11.45 14.91
C GLY A 42 23.12 10.66 15.54
N LEU A 43 23.28 10.26 16.79
CA LEU A 43 22.30 9.50 17.56
C LEU A 43 22.19 10.02 18.98
N SER A 44 20.99 9.95 19.55
CA SER A 44 20.77 10.36 20.93
C SER A 44 21.48 9.44 21.93
N ARG A 45 21.96 9.98 23.05
CA ARG A 45 22.64 9.21 24.11
C ARG A 45 21.77 8.08 24.61
N ASP A 46 20.48 8.35 24.85
CA ASP A 46 19.52 7.37 25.36
C ASP A 46 19.42 6.15 24.44
N ARG A 47 19.44 6.36 23.12
CA ARG A 47 19.37 5.28 22.14
C ARG A 47 20.69 4.49 22.03
N ILE A 48 21.81 5.16 22.14
CA ILE A 48 23.13 4.51 22.19
C ILE A 48 23.25 3.66 23.47
N GLU A 49 22.74 4.15 24.60
CA GLU A 49 22.71 3.42 25.87
C GLU A 49 21.86 2.15 25.75
N ALA A 50 20.67 2.25 25.15
CA ALA A 50 19.80 1.08 24.90
C ALA A 50 20.47 0.05 23.98
N PHE A 51 21.23 0.49 22.98
CA PHE A 51 21.94 -0.41 22.06
C PHE A 51 23.13 -1.12 22.72
N LEU A 52 23.93 -0.42 23.51
CA LEU A 52 25.20 -0.97 24.02
C LEU A 52 25.09 -1.55 25.43
N TRP A 53 24.08 -1.16 26.22
CA TRP A 53 23.88 -1.60 27.60
C TRP A 53 22.41 -1.81 27.96
N PRO A 54 21.68 -2.70 27.22
CA PRO A 54 20.23 -2.86 27.37
C PRO A 54 19.81 -3.29 28.79
N ASP A 55 20.66 -4.07 29.49
CA ASP A 55 20.37 -4.60 30.84
C ASP A 55 20.79 -3.65 31.98
N SER A 56 21.32 -2.49 31.67
CA SER A 56 21.84 -1.56 32.70
C SER A 56 20.78 -0.52 33.10
N SER A 57 20.68 -0.21 34.39
CA SER A 57 19.85 0.92 34.82
C SER A 57 20.36 2.23 34.20
N GLY A 58 19.49 3.17 33.83
CA GLY A 58 19.83 4.38 33.10
C GLY A 58 21.08 5.12 33.60
N ALA A 59 21.26 5.33 34.91
CA ALA A 59 22.44 5.96 35.46
C ALA A 59 23.76 5.17 35.23
N ARG A 60 23.70 3.85 35.21
CA ARG A 60 24.88 2.99 34.93
C ARG A 60 25.20 2.97 33.46
N ALA A 61 24.18 2.89 32.59
CA ALA A 61 24.35 2.94 31.14
C ALA A 61 24.96 4.30 30.72
N GLN A 62 24.47 5.40 31.28
CA GLN A 62 25.00 6.73 31.03
C GLN A 62 26.47 6.86 31.44
N HIS A 63 26.84 6.37 32.64
CA HIS A 63 28.23 6.40 33.08
C HIS A 63 29.14 5.52 32.18
N ALA A 64 28.66 4.35 31.75
CA ALA A 64 29.40 3.47 30.85
C ALA A 64 29.59 4.09 29.45
N LEU A 65 28.59 4.80 28.94
CA LEU A 65 28.69 5.57 27.69
C LEU A 65 29.72 6.69 27.82
N ASP A 66 29.67 7.48 28.91
CA ASP A 66 30.64 8.57 29.14
C ASP A 66 32.06 8.05 29.24
N GLN A 67 32.30 6.93 29.94
CA GLN A 67 33.62 6.28 29.99
C GLN A 67 34.07 5.80 28.60
N THR A 68 33.18 5.22 27.81
CA THR A 68 33.50 4.74 26.45
C THR A 68 33.85 5.90 25.52
N VAL A 69 33.09 6.97 25.56
CA VAL A 69 33.36 8.22 24.79
C VAL A 69 34.68 8.84 25.22
N TYR A 70 34.95 8.89 26.54
CA TYR A 70 36.22 9.39 27.08
C TYR A 70 37.41 8.55 26.58
N ALA A 71 37.29 7.20 26.64
CA ALA A 71 38.35 6.29 26.19
C ALA A 71 38.65 6.46 24.68
N ILE A 72 37.60 6.61 23.84
CA ILE A 72 37.77 6.85 22.41
C ILE A 72 38.44 8.19 22.16
N ARG A 73 38.00 9.27 22.80
CA ARG A 73 38.58 10.60 22.66
C ARG A 73 40.01 10.65 23.12
N HIS A 74 40.35 9.92 24.19
CA HIS A 74 41.72 9.86 24.70
C HIS A 74 42.63 9.05 23.76
N ALA A 75 42.11 7.99 23.16
CA ALA A 75 42.86 7.11 22.25
C ALA A 75 43.02 7.68 20.82
N LEU A 76 42.01 8.33 20.29
CA LEU A 76 41.94 8.74 18.88
C LEU A 76 41.92 10.25 18.65
N GLY A 77 41.76 11.04 19.72
CA GLY A 77 41.66 12.51 19.67
C GLY A 77 40.30 13.06 20.14
N SER A 78 40.35 14.22 20.78
CA SER A 78 39.14 14.86 21.36
C SER A 78 38.01 15.13 20.35
N ASP A 79 38.39 15.33 19.10
CA ASP A 79 37.48 15.82 18.05
C ASP A 79 36.88 14.73 17.19
N VAL A 80 37.23 13.47 17.44
CA VAL A 80 36.70 12.30 16.72
C VAL A 80 35.19 12.11 16.94
N ILE A 81 34.70 12.31 18.16
CA ILE A 81 33.30 12.29 18.52
C ILE A 81 32.87 13.69 18.95
N VAL A 82 31.90 14.25 18.24
CA VAL A 82 31.32 15.56 18.57
C VAL A 82 30.01 15.35 19.33
N ALA A 83 29.81 16.08 20.41
CA ALA A 83 28.56 16.12 21.15
C ALA A 83 27.80 17.40 20.80
N THR A 84 26.55 17.30 20.40
CA THR A 84 25.67 18.44 20.12
C THR A 84 24.39 18.26 20.95
N GLY A 85 24.34 18.92 22.11
CA GLY A 85 23.27 18.71 23.09
C GLY A 85 23.28 17.27 23.64
N ARG A 86 22.21 16.53 23.41
CA ARG A 86 22.09 15.12 23.81
C ARG A 86 22.54 14.11 22.74
N GLU A 87 22.97 14.57 21.59
CA GLU A 87 23.36 13.69 20.47
C GLU A 87 24.88 13.55 20.37
N LEU A 88 25.34 12.36 19.96
CA LEU A 88 26.72 12.07 19.62
C LEU A 88 26.81 11.75 18.13
N ARG A 89 27.87 12.25 17.46
CA ARG A 89 28.16 11.97 16.06
C ARG A 89 29.68 11.86 15.83
N LEU A 90 30.05 11.19 14.76
CA LEU A 90 31.43 11.23 14.29
C LEU A 90 31.71 12.55 13.58
N ASN A 91 32.95 13.04 13.74
CA ASN A 91 33.41 14.21 13.03
C ASN A 91 33.86 13.84 11.61
N PRO A 92 33.18 14.30 10.55
CA PRO A 92 33.55 13.94 9.18
C PRO A 92 34.89 14.50 8.72
N ASP A 93 35.44 15.48 9.42
CA ASP A 93 36.78 16.03 9.12
C ASP A 93 37.91 15.17 9.72
N GLN A 94 37.60 14.27 10.63
CA GLN A 94 38.54 13.39 11.31
C GLN A 94 38.38 11.92 10.95
N VAL A 95 37.16 11.50 10.60
CA VAL A 95 36.81 10.09 10.33
C VAL A 95 36.15 9.95 8.96
N ARG A 96 36.73 9.12 8.15
CA ARG A 96 36.18 8.66 6.88
C ARG A 96 35.42 7.36 7.09
N VAL A 97 34.18 7.25 6.61
CA VAL A 97 33.33 6.07 6.77
C VAL A 97 32.90 5.58 5.39
N ASP A 98 33.18 4.33 5.07
CA ASP A 98 32.86 3.74 3.76
C ASP A 98 31.37 3.75 3.41
N VAL A 99 30.47 3.60 4.39
CA VAL A 99 29.03 3.77 4.21
C VAL A 99 28.69 5.18 3.73
N TRP A 100 29.31 6.22 4.25
CA TRP A 100 29.05 7.60 3.81
C TRP A 100 29.51 7.83 2.37
N GLU A 101 30.65 7.26 2.00
CA GLU A 101 31.18 7.34 0.63
C GLU A 101 30.28 6.57 -0.34
N PHE A 102 29.82 5.38 0.05
CA PHE A 102 28.87 4.59 -0.70
C PHE A 102 27.57 5.38 -0.94
N GLU A 103 26.93 5.87 0.12
CA GLU A 103 25.69 6.64 0.01
C GLU A 103 25.85 7.96 -0.76
N GLN A 104 27.01 8.59 -0.65
CA GLN A 104 27.32 9.81 -1.42
C GLN A 104 27.45 9.48 -2.91
N ALA A 105 28.14 8.40 -3.26
CA ALA A 105 28.27 7.93 -4.63
C ALA A 105 26.92 7.54 -5.24
N ILE A 106 26.07 6.85 -4.48
CA ILE A 106 24.67 6.53 -4.88
C ILE A 106 23.89 7.81 -5.20
N ARG A 107 23.89 8.79 -4.28
CA ARG A 107 23.18 10.07 -4.48
C ARG A 107 23.70 10.88 -5.66
N ALA A 108 24.99 10.78 -5.95
CA ALA A 108 25.63 11.46 -7.07
C ALA A 108 25.50 10.71 -8.42
N GLY A 109 24.88 9.52 -8.44
CA GLY A 109 24.77 8.68 -9.63
C GLY A 109 26.13 8.09 -10.08
N GLN A 110 27.12 8.07 -9.21
CA GLN A 110 28.47 7.54 -9.48
C GLN A 110 28.50 6.03 -9.21
N TRP A 111 27.73 5.26 -10.00
CA TRP A 111 27.44 3.86 -9.74
C TRP A 111 28.68 2.97 -9.62
N THR A 112 29.69 3.21 -10.48
CA THR A 112 30.95 2.45 -10.43
C THR A 112 31.70 2.69 -9.11
N ALA A 113 31.76 3.92 -8.64
CA ALA A 113 32.36 4.27 -7.36
C ALA A 113 31.58 3.65 -6.19
N ALA A 114 30.25 3.73 -6.23
CA ALA A 114 29.39 3.10 -5.23
C ALA A 114 29.65 1.59 -5.12
N VAL A 115 29.66 0.87 -6.25
CA VAL A 115 29.97 -0.57 -6.26
C VAL A 115 31.39 -0.86 -5.76
N GLY A 116 32.35 0.08 -5.92
CA GLY A 116 33.73 -0.04 -5.41
C GLY A 116 33.82 0.09 -3.87
N HIS A 117 32.94 0.89 -3.25
CA HIS A 117 32.93 1.05 -1.79
C HIS A 117 32.28 -0.13 -1.06
N TYR A 118 31.38 -0.87 -1.72
CA TYR A 118 30.69 -2.02 -1.10
C TYR A 118 31.54 -3.29 -1.18
N LYS A 119 32.29 -3.60 -0.10
CA LYS A 119 33.22 -4.74 -0.03
C LYS A 119 32.54 -6.02 0.47
N GLY A 120 31.38 -5.92 1.14
CA GLY A 120 30.63 -7.04 1.69
C GLY A 120 29.44 -6.59 2.51
N PRO A 121 28.69 -7.52 3.12
CA PRO A 121 27.57 -7.19 3.99
C PRO A 121 27.99 -6.26 5.13
N LEU A 122 27.11 -5.33 5.51
CA LEU A 122 27.35 -4.42 6.61
C LEU A 122 27.71 -5.17 7.89
N LEU A 123 28.83 -4.80 8.57
CA LEU A 123 29.27 -5.36 9.84
C LEU A 123 29.33 -6.90 9.84
N ASP A 124 29.92 -7.46 8.79
CA ASP A 124 30.02 -8.91 8.63
C ASP A 124 30.84 -9.54 9.78
N GLY A 125 30.23 -10.53 10.46
CA GLY A 125 30.81 -11.21 11.62
C GLY A 125 30.86 -10.39 12.92
N PHE A 126 30.30 -9.18 12.96
CA PHE A 126 30.22 -8.38 14.17
C PHE A 126 28.88 -8.62 14.88
N HIS A 127 28.93 -9.10 16.12
CA HIS A 127 27.80 -9.29 17.02
C HIS A 127 28.11 -8.74 18.40
N LEU A 128 27.19 -7.98 18.98
CA LEU A 128 27.22 -7.60 20.38
C LEU A 128 26.26 -8.53 21.13
N ALA A 129 26.78 -9.35 22.04
CA ALA A 129 25.95 -10.20 22.89
C ALA A 129 24.97 -9.31 23.68
N ASP A 130 23.72 -9.79 23.80
CA ASP A 130 22.67 -9.27 24.66
C ASP A 130 21.92 -8.00 24.16
N SER A 131 22.07 -7.57 22.90
CA SER A 131 21.34 -6.42 22.35
C SER A 131 20.53 -6.77 21.12
N HIS A 132 19.32 -7.31 21.32
CA HIS A 132 18.40 -7.66 20.23
C HIS A 132 17.95 -6.44 19.40
N GLU A 133 17.81 -5.28 20.04
CA GLU A 133 17.44 -4.02 19.37
C GLU A 133 18.54 -3.53 18.42
N LEU A 134 19.81 -3.63 18.84
CA LEU A 134 20.95 -3.29 17.99
C LEU A 134 21.06 -4.26 16.80
N GLU A 135 20.91 -5.57 17.02
CA GLU A 135 20.98 -6.57 15.94
C GLU A 135 19.87 -6.31 14.91
N SER A 136 18.63 -6.07 15.35
CA SER A 136 17.52 -5.73 14.46
C SER A 136 17.78 -4.45 13.65
N TRP A 137 18.37 -3.44 14.29
CA TRP A 137 18.72 -2.19 13.61
C TRP A 137 19.87 -2.37 12.60
N ILE A 138 20.86 -3.21 12.92
CA ILE A 138 21.94 -3.57 11.98
C ILE A 138 21.36 -4.33 10.79
N ASP A 139 20.47 -5.29 10.99
CA ASP A 139 19.87 -6.10 9.91
C ASP A 139 19.00 -5.26 8.96
N ALA A 140 18.26 -4.30 9.48
CA ALA A 140 17.52 -3.33 8.67
C ALA A 140 18.47 -2.51 7.77
N ASN A 141 19.61 -2.04 8.32
CA ASN A 141 20.62 -1.33 7.53
C ASN A 141 21.36 -2.23 6.55
N ARG A 142 21.63 -3.50 6.90
CA ARG A 142 22.19 -4.51 5.98
C ARG A 142 21.30 -4.66 4.75
N THR A 143 20.01 -4.83 4.99
CA THR A 143 19.02 -5.00 3.92
C THR A 143 18.95 -3.75 3.03
N ARG A 144 18.88 -2.56 3.63
CA ARG A 144 18.85 -1.28 2.89
C ARG A 144 20.08 -1.11 1.99
N LEU A 145 21.28 -1.23 2.55
CA LEU A 145 22.53 -1.03 1.81
C LEU A 145 22.76 -2.09 0.74
N ARG A 146 22.34 -3.34 1.00
CA ARG A 146 22.36 -4.42 0.00
C ARG A 146 21.46 -4.09 -1.19
N LEU A 147 20.26 -3.60 -0.96
CA LEU A 147 19.33 -3.21 -2.03
C LEU A 147 19.87 -2.04 -2.88
N GLU A 148 20.47 -1.04 -2.24
CA GLU A 148 21.14 0.07 -2.95
C GLU A 148 22.31 -0.40 -3.80
N TYR A 149 23.10 -1.34 -3.30
CA TYR A 149 24.20 -1.96 -4.03
C TYR A 149 23.72 -2.78 -5.24
N GLN A 150 22.67 -3.61 -5.06
CA GLN A 150 22.04 -4.37 -6.14
C GLN A 150 21.57 -3.43 -7.25
N LYS A 151 20.85 -2.37 -6.88
CA LYS A 151 20.39 -1.35 -7.81
C LYS A 151 21.54 -0.68 -8.58
N ALA A 152 22.65 -0.38 -7.92
CA ALA A 152 23.82 0.21 -8.59
C ALA A 152 24.40 -0.73 -9.65
N ILE A 153 24.47 -2.02 -9.36
CA ILE A 153 24.93 -3.03 -10.33
C ILE A 153 23.95 -3.17 -11.50
N GLU A 154 22.64 -3.19 -11.24
CA GLU A 154 21.60 -3.23 -12.28
C GLU A 154 21.73 -2.05 -13.26
N VAL A 155 21.91 -0.85 -12.74
CA VAL A 155 22.10 0.35 -13.58
C VAL A 155 23.35 0.23 -14.44
N LEU A 156 24.47 -0.25 -13.88
CA LEU A 156 25.72 -0.46 -14.63
C LEU A 156 25.57 -1.55 -15.69
N ALA A 157 24.87 -2.64 -15.38
CA ALA A 157 24.63 -3.73 -16.31
C ALA A 157 23.75 -3.30 -17.49
N ASN A 158 22.68 -2.57 -17.21
CA ASN A 158 21.77 -2.06 -18.25
C ASN A 158 22.44 -1.00 -19.12
N SER A 159 23.14 -0.03 -18.53
CA SER A 159 23.86 0.99 -19.31
C SER A 159 24.99 0.40 -20.17
N SER A 160 25.66 -0.65 -19.72
CA SER A 160 26.64 -1.38 -20.53
C SER A 160 25.98 -2.09 -21.72
N ALA A 161 24.79 -2.70 -21.50
CA ALA A 161 24.02 -3.35 -22.56
C ALA A 161 23.52 -2.32 -23.60
N GLU A 162 23.03 -1.16 -23.17
CA GLU A 162 22.58 -0.07 -24.03
C GLU A 162 23.72 0.55 -24.85
N ALA A 163 24.93 0.56 -24.29
CA ALA A 163 26.15 0.97 -24.99
C ALA A 163 26.70 -0.09 -25.96
N GLY A 164 26.09 -1.28 -26.03
CA GLY A 164 26.52 -2.40 -26.85
C GLY A 164 27.69 -3.21 -26.27
N ASP A 165 28.13 -2.87 -25.06
CA ASP A 165 29.16 -3.65 -24.35
C ASP A 165 28.53 -4.80 -23.56
N HIS A 166 28.10 -5.83 -24.30
CA HIS A 166 27.48 -7.03 -23.70
C HIS A 166 28.40 -7.79 -22.77
N SER A 167 29.73 -7.73 -23.03
CA SER A 167 30.72 -8.38 -22.16
C SER A 167 30.77 -7.76 -20.77
N GLN A 168 30.76 -6.42 -20.71
CA GLN A 168 30.71 -5.70 -19.44
C GLN A 168 29.36 -5.89 -18.72
N SER A 169 28.26 -5.92 -19.46
CA SER A 169 26.92 -6.23 -18.91
C SER A 169 26.89 -7.61 -18.27
N VAL A 170 27.43 -8.64 -18.91
CA VAL A 170 27.61 -9.99 -18.33
C VAL A 170 28.42 -9.94 -17.02
N THR A 171 29.45 -9.13 -16.98
CA THR A 171 30.30 -8.99 -15.77
C THR A 171 29.51 -8.46 -14.60
N TRP A 172 28.70 -7.43 -14.82
CA TRP A 172 27.85 -6.85 -13.79
C TRP A 172 26.73 -7.79 -13.35
N TRP A 173 25.99 -8.40 -14.29
CA TRP A 173 24.93 -9.36 -13.94
C TRP A 173 25.49 -10.59 -13.21
N ARG A 174 26.67 -11.07 -13.58
CA ARG A 174 27.33 -12.17 -12.86
C ARG A 174 27.69 -11.77 -11.43
N LYS A 175 28.17 -10.55 -11.23
CA LYS A 175 28.45 -10.01 -9.88
C LYS A 175 27.18 -9.95 -9.02
N LEU A 176 26.04 -9.56 -9.61
CA LEU A 176 24.75 -9.55 -8.92
C LEU A 176 24.27 -10.96 -8.56
N ALA A 177 24.28 -11.87 -9.52
CA ALA A 177 23.89 -13.26 -9.33
C ALA A 177 24.76 -14.01 -8.31
N ASN A 178 26.05 -13.67 -8.23
CA ASN A 178 26.94 -14.23 -7.20
C ASN A 178 26.67 -13.65 -5.80
N SER A 179 26.14 -12.43 -5.70
CA SER A 179 25.74 -11.83 -4.40
C SER A 179 24.41 -12.36 -3.86
N ASP A 180 23.57 -12.90 -4.76
CA ASP A 180 22.30 -13.53 -4.43
C ASP A 180 22.03 -14.72 -5.38
N PRO A 181 22.65 -15.89 -5.11
CA PRO A 181 22.59 -17.05 -6.00
C PRO A 181 21.20 -17.68 -6.14
N LEU A 182 20.26 -17.37 -5.24
CA LEU A 182 18.89 -17.87 -5.28
C LEU A 182 17.92 -16.90 -5.96
N SER A 183 18.39 -15.77 -6.46
CA SER A 183 17.57 -14.77 -7.16
C SER A 183 17.26 -15.23 -8.60
N ALA A 184 15.98 -15.61 -8.86
CA ALA A 184 15.50 -15.90 -10.21
C ALA A 184 15.67 -14.71 -11.17
N GLY A 185 15.41 -13.49 -10.68
CA GLY A 185 15.54 -12.26 -11.46
C GLY A 185 16.96 -12.00 -11.92
N ALA A 186 17.95 -12.11 -11.04
CA ALA A 186 19.38 -11.92 -11.38
C ALA A 186 19.86 -13.02 -12.34
N THR A 187 19.43 -14.26 -12.11
CA THR A 187 19.72 -15.40 -12.99
C THR A 187 19.17 -15.19 -14.40
N LYS A 188 17.91 -14.80 -14.53
CA LYS A 188 17.27 -14.51 -15.83
C LYS A 188 18.02 -13.40 -16.59
N GLN A 189 18.36 -12.31 -15.92
CA GLN A 189 19.08 -11.21 -16.55
C GLN A 189 20.51 -11.59 -16.98
N LEU A 190 21.20 -12.39 -16.16
CA LEU A 190 22.50 -12.92 -16.54
C LEU A 190 22.41 -13.84 -17.76
N MET A 191 21.39 -14.71 -17.84
CA MET A 191 21.16 -15.56 -19.01
C MET A 191 20.90 -14.74 -20.29
N LEU A 192 20.11 -13.69 -20.20
CA LEU A 192 19.84 -12.78 -21.31
C LEU A 192 21.10 -12.02 -21.73
N ALA A 193 21.91 -11.54 -20.79
CA ALA A 193 23.17 -10.87 -21.08
C ALA A 193 24.19 -11.82 -21.72
N LEU A 194 24.30 -13.06 -21.24
CA LEU A 194 25.15 -14.10 -21.85
C LEU A 194 24.71 -14.43 -23.28
N ALA A 195 23.40 -14.56 -23.52
CA ALA A 195 22.86 -14.79 -24.85
C ALA A 195 23.15 -13.61 -25.80
N ALA A 196 23.01 -12.37 -25.32
CA ALA A 196 23.34 -11.16 -26.08
C ALA A 196 24.84 -11.03 -26.37
N ALA A 197 25.69 -11.51 -25.47
CA ALA A 197 27.14 -11.60 -25.68
C ALA A 197 27.55 -12.79 -26.61
N GLY A 198 26.61 -13.60 -27.08
CA GLY A 198 26.85 -14.76 -27.95
C GLY A 198 27.12 -16.07 -27.20
N ASP A 199 27.19 -16.08 -25.88
CA ASP A 199 27.42 -17.26 -25.04
C ASP A 199 26.12 -17.94 -24.61
N ARG A 200 25.33 -18.45 -25.57
CA ARG A 200 24.08 -19.15 -25.29
C ARG A 200 24.30 -20.45 -24.50
N ALA A 201 25.43 -21.13 -24.72
CA ALA A 201 25.72 -22.35 -23.98
C ALA A 201 25.99 -22.05 -22.50
N GLY A 202 26.70 -20.99 -22.19
CA GLY A 202 26.91 -20.50 -20.83
C GLY A 202 25.62 -20.10 -20.14
N ALA A 203 24.69 -19.47 -20.87
CA ALA A 203 23.39 -19.13 -20.35
C ALA A 203 22.57 -20.37 -19.90
N VAL A 204 22.51 -21.40 -20.74
CA VAL A 204 21.81 -22.67 -20.44
C VAL A 204 22.49 -23.42 -19.29
N GLN A 205 23.81 -23.42 -19.25
CA GLN A 205 24.56 -24.04 -18.15
C GLN A 205 24.32 -23.33 -16.82
N TYR A 206 24.26 -22.00 -16.82
CA TYR A 206 23.98 -21.22 -15.62
C TYR A 206 22.56 -21.49 -15.08
N ALA A 207 21.56 -21.61 -15.98
CA ALA A 207 20.21 -22.01 -15.60
C ALA A 207 20.18 -23.35 -14.85
N ARG A 208 20.94 -24.35 -15.35
CA ARG A 208 21.00 -25.67 -14.68
C ARG A 208 21.61 -25.60 -13.29
N VAL A 209 22.65 -24.78 -13.11
CA VAL A 209 23.27 -24.58 -11.79
C VAL A 209 22.30 -23.93 -10.83
N TYR A 210 21.59 -22.91 -11.27
CA TYR A 210 20.55 -22.24 -10.49
C TYR A 210 19.41 -23.21 -10.09
N GLN A 211 18.90 -23.99 -11.04
CA GLN A 211 17.84 -24.98 -10.78
C GLN A 211 18.24 -26.02 -9.75
N GLU A 212 19.48 -26.51 -9.83
CA GLU A 212 20.00 -27.46 -8.86
C GLU A 212 20.15 -26.83 -7.47
N LEU A 213 20.61 -25.59 -7.41
CA LEU A 213 20.78 -24.87 -6.15
C LEU A 213 19.42 -24.59 -5.47
N VAL A 214 18.37 -24.20 -6.23
CA VAL A 214 17.03 -23.98 -5.71
C VAL A 214 16.42 -25.26 -5.14
N ARG A 215 16.62 -26.41 -5.84
CA ARG A 215 16.14 -27.70 -5.33
C ARG A 215 16.85 -28.13 -4.05
N GLN A 216 18.15 -27.86 -3.94
CA GLN A 216 18.97 -28.28 -2.80
C GLN A 216 18.79 -27.40 -1.56
N GLU A 217 18.69 -26.07 -1.75
CA GLU A 217 18.69 -25.11 -0.64
C GLU A 217 17.27 -24.72 -0.19
N LEU A 218 16.29 -24.71 -1.12
CA LEU A 218 14.91 -24.28 -0.83
C LEU A 218 13.90 -25.43 -0.85
N GLU A 219 14.32 -26.64 -1.29
CA GLU A 219 13.42 -27.80 -1.49
C GLU A 219 12.18 -27.46 -2.35
N MET A 220 12.34 -26.51 -3.31
CA MET A 220 11.28 -26.02 -4.19
C MET A 220 11.58 -26.36 -5.65
N GLU A 221 10.51 -26.43 -6.48
CA GLU A 221 10.70 -26.47 -7.93
C GLU A 221 11.21 -25.11 -8.43
N PRO A 222 12.18 -25.12 -9.37
CA PRO A 222 12.71 -23.91 -9.96
C PRO A 222 11.64 -23.10 -10.72
N ASP A 223 11.90 -21.80 -10.88
CA ASP A 223 11.02 -20.89 -11.60
C ASP A 223 10.87 -21.32 -13.06
N SER A 224 9.62 -21.52 -13.52
CA SER A 224 9.30 -21.93 -14.89
C SER A 224 9.80 -20.95 -15.96
N GLU A 225 9.92 -19.65 -15.65
CA GLU A 225 10.48 -18.66 -16.58
C GLU A 225 11.97 -18.92 -16.91
N ILE A 226 12.73 -19.44 -15.96
CA ILE A 226 14.12 -19.82 -16.19
C ILE A 226 14.20 -21.09 -17.05
N GLU A 227 13.29 -22.03 -16.83
CA GLU A 227 13.21 -23.27 -17.67
C GLU A 227 12.82 -22.95 -19.12
N ASP A 228 11.80 -22.12 -19.30
CA ASP A 228 11.34 -21.70 -20.63
C ASP A 228 12.42 -20.92 -21.38
N LEU A 229 13.12 -20.01 -20.70
CA LEU A 229 14.23 -19.28 -21.30
C LEU A 229 15.38 -20.20 -21.70
N ALA A 230 15.77 -21.15 -20.84
CA ALA A 230 16.81 -22.13 -21.13
C ALA A 230 16.43 -23.02 -22.31
N ALA A 231 15.17 -23.46 -22.39
CA ALA A 231 14.65 -24.23 -23.52
C ALA A 231 14.67 -23.41 -24.81
N SER A 232 14.23 -22.16 -24.81
CA SER A 232 14.24 -21.28 -25.97
C SER A 232 15.65 -21.03 -26.52
N LEU A 233 16.62 -20.80 -25.64
CA LEU A 233 18.03 -20.63 -26.01
C LEU A 233 18.67 -21.91 -26.57
N SER A 234 18.23 -23.08 -26.08
CA SER A 234 18.69 -24.39 -26.57
C SER A 234 18.15 -24.70 -27.97
N HIS A 235 16.88 -24.42 -28.27
CA HIS A 235 16.26 -24.67 -29.58
C HIS A 235 16.88 -23.82 -30.70
N HIS A 236 17.20 -22.56 -30.46
CA HIS A 236 17.89 -21.72 -31.44
C HIS A 236 19.32 -22.18 -31.74
N ALA A 237 20.01 -22.78 -30.77
CA ALA A 237 21.36 -23.35 -30.98
C ALA A 237 21.34 -24.59 -31.92
N ILE A 238 20.27 -25.38 -31.88
CA ILE A 238 20.09 -26.55 -32.73
C ILE A 238 19.79 -26.13 -34.18
N THR A 239 19.04 -25.03 -34.37
CA THR A 239 18.68 -24.52 -35.70
C THR A 239 19.88 -23.90 -36.42
N GLU A 240 20.82 -23.27 -35.69
CA GLU A 240 22.03 -22.65 -36.24
C GLU A 240 23.15 -23.68 -36.58
N ALA A 241 23.13 -24.85 -35.91
CA ALA A 241 24.07 -25.94 -36.17
C ALA A 241 23.70 -26.78 -37.42
N ALA A 242 22.53 -26.57 -37.99
CA ALA A 242 22.01 -27.35 -39.11
C ALA A 242 22.15 -26.70 -40.51
N ALA A 243 22.78 -25.55 -40.64
CA ALA A 243 23.02 -24.88 -41.93
C ALA A 243 24.35 -25.37 -42.58
N PRO A 244 24.34 -25.90 -43.82
CA PRO A 244 25.55 -26.45 -44.44
C PRO A 244 26.50 -25.33 -44.88
N ARG A 245 27.75 -25.48 -44.52
CA ARG A 245 28.89 -24.65 -44.99
C ARG A 245 29.21 -25.04 -46.44
N HIS A 246 29.16 -24.07 -47.36
CA HIS A 246 29.83 -24.17 -48.66
C HIS A 246 31.01 -23.17 -48.73
N PRO A 247 32.10 -23.53 -49.45
CA PRO A 247 33.38 -22.89 -49.25
C PRO A 247 33.63 -21.67 -50.13
N SER A 248 34.51 -20.87 -49.63
CA SER A 248 35.22 -19.69 -50.10
C SER A 248 35.71 -19.75 -51.55
N ALA A 249 35.55 -18.64 -52.26
CA ALA A 249 36.53 -18.15 -53.25
C ALA A 249 36.51 -16.61 -53.29
N ALA A 250 37.64 -16.02 -53.08
CA ALA A 250 37.95 -14.60 -53.20
C ALA A 250 38.55 -14.32 -54.62
N PRO A 251 39.05 -13.10 -54.90
CA PRO A 251 38.34 -11.88 -55.26
C PRO A 251 38.77 -11.37 -56.65
N VAL A 252 37.96 -10.52 -57.29
CA VAL A 252 38.50 -9.66 -58.38
C VAL A 252 37.72 -8.34 -58.39
N LYS A 253 38.45 -7.21 -58.20
CA LYS A 253 38.06 -5.88 -58.70
C LYS A 253 38.47 -5.77 -60.15
N PRO A 254 37.77 -4.99 -60.99
CA PRO A 254 38.22 -3.63 -61.20
C PRO A 254 37.08 -2.59 -61.38
N SER A 255 37.49 -1.40 -61.13
CA SER A 255 36.81 -0.11 -61.37
C SER A 255 36.59 0.19 -62.84
N VAL A 256 35.39 0.75 -63.19
CA VAL A 256 35.25 1.58 -64.37
C VAL A 256 34.22 2.66 -64.06
N THR A 257 34.64 3.89 -64.20
CA THR A 257 33.86 5.13 -64.20
C THR A 257 32.98 5.23 -65.45
N PRO A 258 31.71 5.62 -65.35
CA PRO A 258 30.97 6.00 -66.56
C PRO A 258 31.08 7.49 -66.82
N SER A 259 31.46 7.76 -68.06
CA SER A 259 31.42 9.05 -68.73
C SER A 259 29.98 9.52 -68.97
N VAL A 260 29.75 10.82 -68.70
CA VAL A 260 28.49 11.49 -69.03
C VAL A 260 28.44 11.75 -70.51
N ALA A 261 27.44 11.20 -71.17
CA ALA A 261 27.02 11.58 -72.50
C ALA A 261 25.61 12.21 -72.45
N THR A 262 25.60 13.49 -72.65
CA THR A 262 24.41 14.27 -72.92
C THR A 262 23.79 13.88 -74.27
N SER A 263 22.56 13.32 -74.22
CA SER A 263 21.72 13.15 -75.37
C SER A 263 20.36 13.85 -75.16
N THR A 264 20.13 14.84 -76.06
CA THR A 264 18.90 15.58 -76.23
C THR A 264 17.73 14.64 -76.54
N PRO A 265 16.52 14.82 -75.95
CA PRO A 265 15.39 13.96 -76.27
C PRO A 265 14.77 14.35 -77.60
N GLN A 266 14.88 13.51 -78.58
CA GLN A 266 13.99 13.49 -79.72
C GLN A 266 12.59 13.04 -79.31
N GLY A 267 11.58 13.92 -79.60
CA GLY A 267 10.18 13.63 -79.39
C GLY A 267 9.73 12.41 -80.17
N LYS A 268 9.36 11.37 -79.47
CA LYS A 268 8.60 10.27 -80.08
C LYS A 268 7.13 10.64 -80.19
N GLU A 269 6.64 10.81 -81.45
CA GLU A 269 5.21 10.89 -81.68
C GLU A 269 4.57 9.54 -81.39
N TYR A 270 3.77 9.53 -80.29
CA TYR A 270 2.99 8.36 -79.96
C TYR A 270 1.88 8.17 -80.99
N SER A 271 1.73 6.92 -81.45
CA SER A 271 0.64 6.52 -82.34
C SER A 271 -0.71 6.70 -81.67
N ARG A 272 -1.77 6.92 -82.46
CA ARG A 272 -3.13 7.13 -81.95
C ARG A 272 -3.59 5.97 -81.01
N ARG A 273 -3.09 4.76 -81.14
CA ARG A 273 -3.33 3.60 -80.28
C ARG A 273 -2.62 3.72 -78.92
N GLU A 274 -1.40 4.23 -78.90
CA GLU A 274 -0.64 4.40 -77.67
C GLU A 274 -1.21 5.51 -76.77
N ARG A 275 -1.68 6.62 -77.36
CA ARG A 275 -2.40 7.66 -76.65
C ARG A 275 -3.69 7.16 -76.02
N THR A 276 -4.45 6.29 -76.75
CA THR A 276 -5.68 5.72 -76.18
C THR A 276 -5.39 4.76 -75.04
N MET A 277 -4.32 3.99 -75.13
CA MET A 277 -3.86 3.12 -74.00
C MET A 277 -3.39 3.94 -72.79
N LEU A 278 -2.64 5.02 -73.04
CA LEU A 278 -2.21 5.90 -71.92
C LEU A 278 -3.38 6.58 -71.21
N TYR A 279 -4.40 7.04 -71.94
CA TYR A 279 -5.60 7.61 -71.31
C TYR A 279 -6.43 6.56 -70.58
N ALA A 280 -6.49 5.31 -71.09
CA ALA A 280 -7.12 4.21 -70.38
C ALA A 280 -6.41 3.84 -69.06
N VAL A 281 -5.08 3.84 -69.09
CA VAL A 281 -4.26 3.56 -67.84
C VAL A 281 -4.41 4.70 -66.85
N ILE A 282 -4.37 5.98 -67.32
CA ILE A 282 -4.59 7.13 -66.43
C ILE A 282 -6.03 7.11 -65.89
N GLY A 283 -7.03 6.81 -66.71
CA GLY A 283 -8.41 6.67 -66.22
C GLY A 283 -8.61 5.57 -65.21
N LEU A 284 -7.94 4.43 -65.42
CA LEU A 284 -7.96 3.32 -64.45
C LEU A 284 -7.23 3.68 -63.12
N ALA A 285 -6.09 4.39 -63.22
CA ALA A 285 -5.37 4.84 -62.06
C ALA A 285 -6.18 5.88 -61.22
N ILE A 286 -6.92 6.77 -61.92
CA ILE A 286 -7.85 7.71 -61.26
C ILE A 286 -9.00 6.98 -60.59
N LEU A 287 -9.58 5.96 -61.24
CA LEU A 287 -10.66 5.15 -60.67
C LEU A 287 -10.18 4.36 -59.43
N ILE A 288 -9.00 3.78 -59.50
CA ILE A 288 -8.38 3.05 -58.36
C ILE A 288 -8.09 4.06 -57.23
N SER A 289 -7.53 5.23 -57.54
CA SER A 289 -7.25 6.29 -56.54
C SER A 289 -8.53 6.82 -55.92
N ALA A 290 -9.57 7.08 -56.72
CA ALA A 290 -10.89 7.46 -56.21
C ALA A 290 -11.56 6.37 -55.35
N GLY A 291 -11.43 5.09 -55.76
CA GLY A 291 -11.88 3.96 -54.98
C GLY A 291 -11.12 3.83 -53.65
N ALA A 292 -9.80 4.01 -53.66
CA ALA A 292 -8.96 4.01 -52.45
C ALA A 292 -9.29 5.19 -51.53
N ILE A 293 -9.46 6.39 -52.08
CA ILE A 293 -9.88 7.56 -51.28
C ILE A 293 -11.29 7.35 -50.71
N TRP A 294 -12.23 6.81 -51.52
CA TRP A 294 -13.57 6.50 -51.03
C TRP A 294 -13.58 5.41 -49.95
N GLY A 295 -12.73 4.37 -50.10
CA GLY A 295 -12.53 3.36 -49.09
C GLY A 295 -11.94 3.93 -47.80
N TRP A 296 -11.00 4.88 -47.93
CA TRP A 296 -10.37 5.55 -46.80
C TRP A 296 -11.28 6.57 -46.11
N MET A 297 -12.20 7.21 -46.88
CA MET A 297 -13.19 8.12 -46.36
C MET A 297 -14.42 7.42 -45.75
N ARG A 298 -14.55 6.12 -45.89
CA ARG A 298 -15.64 5.40 -45.20
C ARG A 298 -15.39 5.45 -43.68
N PRO A 299 -16.34 5.98 -42.91
CA PRO A 299 -16.24 5.89 -41.47
C PRO A 299 -16.10 4.42 -41.06
N ALA A 300 -15.13 4.12 -40.19
CA ALA A 300 -15.00 2.77 -39.65
C ALA A 300 -16.35 2.35 -39.05
N PRO A 301 -16.80 1.10 -39.25
CA PRO A 301 -18.04 0.62 -38.66
C PRO A 301 -17.99 0.84 -37.14
N ALA A 302 -19.06 1.40 -36.57
CA ALA A 302 -19.18 1.62 -35.14
C ALA A 302 -18.90 0.32 -34.40
N LYS A 303 -17.98 0.37 -33.47
CA LYS A 303 -17.63 -0.80 -32.66
C LYS A 303 -18.84 -1.14 -31.78
N GLN A 304 -19.16 -2.42 -31.67
CA GLN A 304 -20.23 -2.83 -30.78
C GLN A 304 -19.84 -2.61 -29.31
N VAL A 305 -20.77 -2.06 -28.54
CA VAL A 305 -20.64 -1.99 -27.08
C VAL A 305 -20.86 -3.37 -26.49
N VAL A 306 -19.86 -3.91 -25.82
CA VAL A 306 -19.92 -5.23 -25.20
C VAL A 306 -19.91 -5.07 -23.69
N ARG A 307 -20.91 -5.66 -23.03
CA ARG A 307 -20.97 -5.74 -21.56
C ARG A 307 -20.73 -7.18 -21.15
N SER A 308 -19.80 -7.35 -20.21
CA SER A 308 -19.49 -8.66 -19.63
C SER A 308 -19.27 -8.56 -18.14
N THR A 309 -19.58 -9.62 -17.43
CA THR A 309 -19.23 -9.77 -16.01
C THR A 309 -17.83 -10.36 -15.93
N LEU A 310 -16.96 -9.74 -15.17
CA LEU A 310 -15.63 -10.27 -14.91
C LEU A 310 -15.73 -11.31 -13.78
N ALA A 311 -15.50 -12.57 -14.11
CA ALA A 311 -15.37 -13.61 -13.11
C ALA A 311 -14.05 -13.41 -12.34
N ILE A 312 -14.13 -13.36 -11.02
CA ILE A 312 -12.99 -13.27 -10.10
C ILE A 312 -13.03 -14.52 -9.22
N ASP A 313 -11.91 -15.21 -9.10
CA ASP A 313 -11.77 -16.34 -8.19
C ASP A 313 -12.00 -15.89 -6.74
N SER A 314 -12.54 -16.77 -5.90
CA SER A 314 -12.77 -16.50 -4.48
C SER A 314 -11.49 -16.14 -3.72
N ALA A 315 -10.35 -16.73 -4.10
CA ALA A 315 -9.04 -16.43 -3.54
C ALA A 315 -8.51 -15.03 -3.91
N GLU A 316 -8.97 -14.49 -5.05
CA GLU A 316 -8.63 -13.16 -5.58
C GLU A 316 -9.78 -12.16 -5.37
N ALA A 317 -10.88 -12.57 -4.73
CA ALA A 317 -12.06 -11.75 -4.55
C ALA A 317 -11.70 -10.37 -4.01
N MET A 318 -12.40 -9.34 -4.50
CA MET A 318 -12.20 -7.99 -4.00
C MET A 318 -12.38 -7.99 -2.48
N ALA A 319 -11.37 -7.48 -1.78
CA ALA A 319 -11.45 -7.37 -0.34
C ALA A 319 -12.68 -6.55 0.04
N PRO A 320 -13.39 -6.90 1.10
CA PRO A 320 -14.41 -6.04 1.67
C PRO A 320 -13.70 -4.80 2.23
N GLY A 321 -13.28 -3.91 1.33
CA GLY A 321 -12.47 -2.74 1.67
C GLY A 321 -13.14 -1.87 2.72
N ALA A 322 -12.33 -1.04 3.38
CA ALA A 322 -12.86 0.03 4.20
C ALA A 322 -13.90 0.80 3.38
N PRO A 323 -15.08 1.09 3.93
CA PRO A 323 -16.17 1.68 3.16
C PRO A 323 -15.83 3.06 2.58
N TRP A 324 -14.75 3.65 3.02
CA TRP A 324 -14.21 4.94 2.57
C TRP A 324 -13.04 4.82 1.58
N SER A 325 -12.69 3.64 1.04
CA SER A 325 -11.59 3.49 0.10
C SER A 325 -12.06 3.09 -1.29
N GLY A 326 -11.37 3.59 -2.33
CA GLY A 326 -11.50 3.07 -3.68
C GLY A 326 -10.77 1.73 -3.79
N ARG A 327 -11.31 0.77 -4.55
CA ARG A 327 -10.71 -0.56 -4.66
C ARG A 327 -10.35 -0.96 -6.08
N LEU A 328 -10.62 -0.10 -7.07
CA LEU A 328 -10.55 -0.43 -8.48
C LEU A 328 -9.88 0.67 -9.29
N ALA A 329 -8.98 0.28 -10.20
CA ALA A 329 -8.42 1.15 -11.23
C ALA A 329 -8.22 0.38 -12.54
N ILE A 330 -8.16 1.10 -13.67
CA ILE A 330 -7.85 0.54 -14.98
C ILE A 330 -6.69 1.32 -15.61
N SER A 331 -5.78 0.61 -16.30
CA SER A 331 -4.68 1.27 -17.01
C SER A 331 -5.22 2.20 -18.12
N PRO A 332 -4.50 3.28 -18.46
CA PRO A 332 -4.94 4.24 -19.48
C PRO A 332 -5.25 3.58 -20.83
N ASP A 333 -4.50 2.55 -21.21
CA ASP A 333 -4.71 1.76 -22.42
C ASP A 333 -5.85 0.73 -22.34
N GLY A 334 -6.42 0.53 -21.12
CA GLY A 334 -7.48 -0.43 -20.85
C GLY A 334 -7.02 -1.88 -20.78
N SER A 335 -5.72 -2.18 -20.84
CA SER A 335 -5.19 -3.53 -20.90
C SER A 335 -5.09 -4.24 -19.54
N ARG A 336 -5.07 -3.48 -18.42
CA ARG A 336 -4.89 -4.02 -17.07
C ARG A 336 -5.89 -3.43 -16.10
N LEU A 337 -6.38 -4.29 -15.21
CA LEU A 337 -7.12 -3.90 -14.02
C LEU A 337 -6.21 -3.99 -12.80
N ALA A 338 -6.29 -3.01 -11.91
CA ALA A 338 -5.71 -3.04 -10.59
C ALA A 338 -6.83 -3.00 -9.57
N TYR A 339 -6.85 -3.91 -8.63
CA TYR A 339 -7.89 -3.92 -7.58
C TYR A 339 -7.33 -4.45 -6.26
N ILE A 340 -8.01 -4.11 -5.19
CA ILE A 340 -7.65 -4.57 -3.85
C ILE A 340 -8.42 -5.86 -3.57
N GLY A 341 -7.70 -6.94 -3.32
CA GLY A 341 -8.32 -8.26 -3.17
C GLY A 341 -7.48 -9.23 -2.36
N GLY A 342 -8.00 -10.44 -2.27
CA GLY A 342 -7.39 -11.51 -1.49
C GLY A 342 -7.49 -11.32 0.04
N PRO A 343 -7.09 -12.33 0.81
CA PRO A 343 -7.29 -12.36 2.27
C PRO A 343 -6.48 -11.32 3.04
N ARG A 344 -5.43 -10.75 2.41
CA ARG A 344 -4.55 -9.73 3.02
C ARG A 344 -4.80 -8.31 2.49
N SER A 345 -5.89 -8.08 1.75
CA SER A 345 -6.15 -6.79 1.11
C SER A 345 -4.96 -6.30 0.30
N GLN A 346 -4.45 -7.12 -0.60
CA GLN A 346 -3.29 -6.81 -1.44
C GLN A 346 -3.71 -6.10 -2.72
N LEU A 347 -2.78 -5.37 -3.32
CA LEU A 347 -2.91 -4.88 -4.67
C LEU A 347 -2.76 -6.04 -5.65
N LEU A 348 -3.80 -6.35 -6.39
CA LEU A 348 -3.85 -7.36 -7.42
C LEU A 348 -3.86 -6.70 -8.80
N ILE A 349 -3.00 -7.16 -9.69
CA ILE A 349 -2.93 -6.68 -11.09
C ILE A 349 -3.35 -7.81 -12.01
N ARG A 350 -4.41 -7.59 -12.79
CA ARG A 350 -4.90 -8.56 -13.76
C ARG A 350 -4.82 -7.98 -15.18
N ALA A 351 -4.03 -8.61 -16.04
CA ALA A 351 -4.09 -8.32 -17.47
C ALA A 351 -5.40 -8.87 -18.04
N ARG A 352 -6.06 -8.12 -18.92
CA ARG A 352 -7.39 -8.50 -19.45
C ARG A 352 -7.38 -9.77 -20.30
N ASN A 353 -6.22 -10.18 -20.77
CA ASN A 353 -6.01 -11.44 -21.50
C ASN A 353 -5.61 -12.62 -20.58
N GLN A 354 -5.60 -12.40 -19.26
CA GLN A 354 -5.28 -13.42 -18.25
C GLN A 354 -6.51 -13.74 -17.38
N LEU A 355 -6.60 -14.97 -16.93
CA LEU A 355 -7.69 -15.43 -16.05
C LEU A 355 -7.47 -15.05 -14.60
N HIS A 356 -6.22 -15.03 -14.16
CA HIS A 356 -5.82 -14.76 -12.79
C HIS A 356 -5.09 -13.43 -12.64
N ALA A 357 -5.19 -12.84 -11.46
CA ALA A 357 -4.43 -11.65 -11.09
C ALA A 357 -3.10 -12.04 -10.45
N ILE A 358 -2.15 -11.13 -10.49
CA ILE A 358 -0.85 -11.26 -9.82
C ILE A 358 -0.84 -10.29 -8.65
N ALA A 359 -0.58 -10.81 -7.44
CA ALA A 359 -0.42 -9.97 -6.26
C ALA A 359 0.91 -9.20 -6.32
N VAL A 360 0.87 -7.92 -5.96
CA VAL A 360 2.08 -7.11 -5.82
C VAL A 360 2.69 -7.38 -4.45
N PRO A 361 3.90 -7.94 -4.37
CA PRO A 361 4.54 -8.23 -3.09
C PRO A 361 4.76 -6.95 -2.27
N GLY A 362 4.52 -7.01 -0.96
CA GLY A 362 4.67 -5.86 -0.04
C GLY A 362 3.53 -4.83 -0.15
N SER A 363 2.40 -5.21 -0.76
CA SER A 363 1.21 -4.37 -0.87
C SER A 363 0.09 -4.77 0.10
N GLU A 364 0.38 -5.56 1.12
CA GLU A 364 -0.60 -5.96 2.14
C GLU A 364 -1.20 -4.73 2.83
N GLY A 365 -2.51 -4.70 2.99
CA GLY A 365 -3.25 -3.56 3.53
C GLY A 365 -3.38 -2.38 2.54
N ALA A 366 -3.10 -2.60 1.26
CA ALA A 366 -3.28 -1.61 0.21
C ALA A 366 -4.76 -1.18 0.08
N ASN A 367 -4.95 0.05 -0.32
CA ASN A 367 -6.22 0.62 -0.74
C ASN A 367 -6.01 1.65 -1.86
N THR A 368 -7.08 2.11 -2.49
CA THR A 368 -7.10 3.19 -3.48
C THR A 368 -5.98 3.06 -4.53
N PRO A 369 -6.04 2.05 -5.41
CA PRO A 369 -5.08 1.91 -6.49
C PRO A 369 -5.32 2.94 -7.58
N PHE A 370 -4.25 3.43 -8.25
CA PHE A 370 -4.33 4.32 -9.40
C PHE A 370 -3.10 4.18 -10.29
N PHE A 371 -3.28 4.27 -11.61
CA PHE A 371 -2.18 4.12 -12.56
C PHE A 371 -1.44 5.43 -12.81
N SER A 372 -0.15 5.32 -13.16
CA SER A 372 0.57 6.43 -13.78
C SER A 372 -0.02 6.78 -15.15
N PRO A 373 0.07 8.03 -15.62
CA PRO A 373 -0.47 8.45 -16.90
C PRO A 373 0.05 7.66 -18.11
N ASP A 374 1.28 7.13 -18.02
CA ASP A 374 1.89 6.27 -19.05
C ASP A 374 1.51 4.78 -18.91
N GLY A 375 0.78 4.40 -17.85
CA GLY A 375 0.34 3.04 -17.59
C GLY A 375 1.45 2.04 -17.24
N ARG A 376 2.67 2.51 -16.91
CA ARG A 376 3.81 1.63 -16.59
C ARG A 376 3.97 1.34 -15.11
N GLN A 377 3.34 2.13 -14.27
CA GLN A 377 3.37 2.02 -12.82
C GLN A 377 1.95 2.06 -12.27
N VAL A 378 1.77 1.51 -11.09
CA VAL A 378 0.55 1.63 -10.29
C VAL A 378 0.92 2.14 -8.92
N ALA A 379 0.23 3.17 -8.47
CA ALA A 379 0.35 3.66 -7.12
C ALA A 379 -0.84 3.19 -6.29
N PHE A 380 -0.64 3.16 -4.98
CA PHE A 380 -1.68 2.81 -4.01
C PHE A 380 -1.41 3.49 -2.67
N LEU A 381 -2.45 3.60 -1.89
CA LEU A 381 -2.37 4.09 -0.53
C LEU A 381 -2.30 2.89 0.43
N ARG A 382 -1.55 3.04 1.50
CA ARG A 382 -1.52 2.10 2.61
C ARG A 382 -1.36 2.88 3.90
N GLU A 383 -2.40 2.90 4.73
CA GLU A 383 -2.44 3.77 5.90
C GLU A 383 -2.18 5.23 5.50
N HIS A 384 -1.09 5.83 5.97
CA HIS A 384 -0.69 7.21 5.66
C HIS A 384 0.50 7.27 4.68
N ILE A 385 0.66 6.23 3.85
CA ILE A 385 1.78 6.06 2.94
C ILE A 385 1.28 6.03 1.50
N VAL A 386 1.89 6.82 0.64
CA VAL A 386 1.75 6.69 -0.84
C VAL A 386 2.89 5.82 -1.35
N GLN A 387 2.56 4.72 -2.01
CA GLN A 387 3.52 3.80 -2.60
C GLN A 387 3.32 3.64 -4.10
N ILE A 388 4.39 3.39 -4.83
CA ILE A 388 4.40 3.14 -6.27
C ILE A 388 5.02 1.76 -6.52
N ALA A 389 4.31 0.92 -7.24
CA ALA A 389 4.79 -0.37 -7.74
C ALA A 389 5.03 -0.32 -9.25
N SER A 390 6.13 -0.88 -9.70
CA SER A 390 6.41 -1.08 -11.13
C SER A 390 5.66 -2.29 -11.65
N LEU A 391 4.99 -2.17 -12.80
CA LEU A 391 4.37 -3.32 -13.48
C LEU A 391 5.37 -4.30 -14.08
N ARG A 392 6.66 -3.98 -14.01
CA ARG A 392 7.75 -4.90 -14.38
C ARG A 392 8.24 -5.76 -13.21
N GLY A 393 7.63 -5.60 -12.03
CA GLY A 393 8.00 -6.28 -10.79
C GLY A 393 8.87 -5.42 -9.86
N GLY A 394 9.21 -5.99 -8.71
CA GLY A 394 9.94 -5.33 -7.62
C GLY A 394 9.03 -4.92 -6.46
N LEU A 395 9.63 -4.57 -5.33
CA LEU A 395 8.90 -4.06 -4.17
C LEU A 395 8.42 -2.63 -4.42
N PRO A 396 7.25 -2.23 -3.87
CA PRO A 396 6.78 -0.87 -3.94
C PRO A 396 7.75 0.13 -3.32
N ILE A 397 7.83 1.30 -3.92
CA ILE A 397 8.67 2.41 -3.45
C ILE A 397 7.79 3.40 -2.70
N THR A 398 8.17 3.79 -1.50
CA THR A 398 7.47 4.83 -0.73
C THR A 398 7.76 6.22 -1.31
N VAL A 399 6.70 6.91 -1.73
CA VAL A 399 6.76 8.29 -2.20
C VAL A 399 6.80 9.25 -1.02
N THR A 400 5.83 9.10 -0.12
CA THR A 400 5.76 9.87 1.12
C THR A 400 5.13 9.00 2.21
N ASP A 401 5.63 9.17 3.42
CA ASP A 401 5.13 8.60 4.67
C ASP A 401 4.55 9.68 5.58
N SER A 402 4.10 10.76 4.99
CA SER A 402 3.53 11.89 5.73
C SER A 402 2.16 11.54 6.29
N LEU A 403 1.96 11.88 7.56
CA LEU A 403 0.73 11.70 8.35
C LEU A 403 -0.51 12.36 7.77
N THR A 404 -0.31 13.23 6.78
CA THR A 404 -1.38 13.99 6.13
C THR A 404 -2.05 13.21 5.00
N VAL A 405 -1.60 11.99 4.68
CA VAL A 405 -2.20 11.17 3.60
C VAL A 405 -3.51 10.56 4.08
N GLY A 406 -4.62 10.95 3.48
CA GLY A 406 -5.92 10.33 3.64
C GLY A 406 -6.10 9.11 2.74
N THR A 407 -7.26 8.48 2.82
CA THR A 407 -7.59 7.26 2.05
C THR A 407 -8.74 7.44 1.06
N ALA A 408 -9.39 8.61 1.07
CA ALA A 408 -10.54 8.91 0.22
C ALA A 408 -10.12 9.48 -1.15
N GLY A 409 -9.28 8.75 -1.85
CA GLY A 409 -8.96 9.01 -3.25
C GLY A 409 -7.56 9.56 -3.51
N ALA A 410 -7.04 9.17 -4.67
CA ALA A 410 -5.81 9.73 -5.23
C ALA A 410 -5.84 9.65 -6.76
N SER A 411 -5.08 10.53 -7.42
CA SER A 411 -4.94 10.56 -8.87
C SER A 411 -3.56 11.07 -9.27
N TRP A 412 -2.98 10.48 -10.31
CA TRP A 412 -1.65 10.83 -10.80
C TRP A 412 -1.74 11.66 -12.08
N GLY A 413 -1.26 12.89 -12.00
CA GLY A 413 -1.31 13.84 -13.10
C GLY A 413 -0.18 13.68 -14.13
N PRO A 414 -0.39 14.20 -15.37
CA PRO A 414 0.64 14.23 -16.41
C PRO A 414 1.80 15.18 -16.06
N ASP A 415 1.62 16.03 -15.06
CA ASP A 415 2.64 16.91 -14.48
C ASP A 415 3.62 16.18 -13.55
N GLY A 416 3.45 14.87 -13.35
CA GLY A 416 4.25 14.05 -12.44
C GLY A 416 3.90 14.22 -10.96
N LEU A 417 2.78 14.92 -10.65
CA LEU A 417 2.28 15.06 -9.29
C LEU A 417 1.17 14.05 -9.00
N ILE A 418 1.12 13.59 -7.76
CA ILE A 418 0.03 12.80 -7.22
C ILE A 418 -0.80 13.72 -6.34
N TYR A 419 -2.10 13.78 -6.62
CA TYR A 419 -3.10 14.53 -5.86
C TYR A 419 -3.89 13.54 -5.01
N PHE A 420 -4.10 13.83 -3.73
CA PHE A 420 -4.75 12.91 -2.82
C PHE A 420 -5.47 13.65 -1.67
N ASP A 421 -6.38 12.94 -1.05
CA ASP A 421 -7.11 13.36 0.14
C ASP A 421 -6.18 13.51 1.35
N ALA A 422 -6.46 14.47 2.21
CA ALA A 422 -5.75 14.65 3.47
C ALA A 422 -6.42 13.84 4.61
N ASN A 423 -5.60 13.25 5.49
CA ASN A 423 -6.08 12.42 6.61
C ASN A 423 -6.69 13.23 7.78
N THR A 424 -7.12 14.43 7.54
CA THR A 424 -7.75 15.25 8.58
C THR A 424 -9.13 15.66 8.11
N THR A 425 -10.16 15.32 8.86
CA THR A 425 -11.47 15.93 8.68
C THR A 425 -11.30 17.46 8.76
N ARG A 426 -11.81 18.17 7.74
CA ARG A 426 -11.67 19.63 7.51
C ARG A 426 -10.39 20.05 6.81
N ALA A 427 -9.96 19.25 5.85
CA ALA A 427 -8.81 19.58 5.02
C ALA A 427 -9.15 19.53 3.53
N GLY A 428 -8.42 20.33 2.75
CA GLY A 428 -8.45 20.25 1.29
C GLY A 428 -7.52 19.15 0.77
N LEU A 429 -7.39 19.06 -0.56
CA LEU A 429 -6.49 18.13 -1.21
C LEU A 429 -5.01 18.52 -1.01
N LEU A 430 -4.17 17.51 -0.97
CA LEU A 430 -2.72 17.60 -1.01
C LEU A 430 -2.18 17.18 -2.38
N ARG A 431 -0.94 17.57 -2.68
CA ARG A 431 -0.18 17.09 -3.84
C ARG A 431 1.26 16.79 -3.47
N VAL A 432 1.87 15.82 -4.14
CA VAL A 432 3.26 15.40 -3.94
C VAL A 432 3.89 15.00 -5.27
N GLU A 433 5.19 15.23 -5.45
CA GLU A 433 5.92 14.68 -6.59
C GLU A 433 6.00 13.16 -6.50
N ALA A 434 5.81 12.47 -7.61
CA ALA A 434 5.84 11.00 -7.69
C ALA A 434 7.29 10.46 -7.62
N LYS A 435 8.02 10.82 -6.57
CA LYS A 435 9.40 10.38 -6.32
C LYS A 435 9.63 10.06 -4.84
N PRO A 436 10.58 9.18 -4.52
CA PRO A 436 10.84 8.76 -3.14
C PRO A 436 11.18 9.94 -2.22
N GLY A 437 10.57 9.94 -1.02
CA GLY A 437 10.85 10.93 0.02
C GLY A 437 10.35 12.35 -0.27
N ALA A 438 9.46 12.51 -1.26
CA ALA A 438 8.86 13.79 -1.57
C ALA A 438 7.95 14.27 -0.44
N LYS A 439 7.95 15.58 -0.20
CA LYS A 439 7.11 16.20 0.84
C LYS A 439 5.80 16.70 0.22
N PRO A 440 4.64 16.34 0.80
CA PRO A 440 3.36 16.84 0.33
C PRO A 440 3.21 18.34 0.59
N SER A 441 2.41 18.98 -0.25
CA SER A 441 2.01 20.39 -0.10
C SER A 441 0.51 20.54 -0.31
N TRP A 442 -0.11 21.50 0.36
CA TRP A 442 -1.52 21.80 0.18
C TRP A 442 -1.81 22.23 -1.25
N PHE A 443 -2.90 21.73 -1.81
CA PHE A 443 -3.37 22.07 -3.14
C PHE A 443 -4.67 22.87 -3.10
N THR A 444 -5.70 22.42 -2.36
CA THR A 444 -6.94 23.16 -2.17
C THR A 444 -7.13 23.55 -0.70
N VAL A 445 -7.97 24.55 -0.45
CA VAL A 445 -8.33 25.02 0.90
C VAL A 445 -9.85 25.07 0.98
N LEU A 446 -10.41 24.52 2.05
CA LEU A 446 -11.88 24.48 2.28
C LEU A 446 -12.48 25.87 2.45
N ASP A 447 -13.63 26.09 1.87
CA ASP A 447 -14.53 27.19 2.23
C ASP A 447 -15.47 26.75 3.37
N THR A 448 -14.95 26.81 4.59
CA THR A 448 -15.72 26.44 5.79
C THR A 448 -16.90 27.34 6.06
N ALA A 449 -16.94 28.57 5.48
CA ALA A 449 -18.06 29.48 5.60
C ALA A 449 -19.28 28.98 4.80
N SER A 450 -19.06 28.27 3.70
CA SER A 450 -20.12 27.61 2.92
C SER A 450 -20.54 26.24 3.49
N GLY A 451 -19.93 25.80 4.58
CA GLY A 451 -20.20 24.50 5.21
C GLY A 451 -19.38 23.35 4.68
N GLU A 452 -18.37 23.61 3.88
CA GLU A 452 -17.45 22.56 3.42
C GLU A 452 -16.68 21.97 4.58
N PHE A 453 -16.51 20.64 4.58
CA PHE A 453 -15.72 19.97 5.60
C PHE A 453 -14.66 19.01 5.07
N ASP A 454 -14.72 18.62 3.78
CA ASP A 454 -13.73 17.74 3.19
C ASP A 454 -13.69 17.83 1.66
N HIS A 455 -12.51 17.52 1.06
CA HIS A 455 -12.29 17.38 -0.37
C HIS A 455 -11.71 16.00 -0.67
N THR A 456 -12.43 15.18 -1.44
CA THR A 456 -12.11 13.77 -1.66
C THR A 456 -12.13 13.41 -3.16
N TRP A 457 -11.67 12.22 -3.51
CA TRP A 457 -11.76 11.58 -4.84
C TRP A 457 -11.24 12.44 -5.98
N PRO A 458 -9.99 12.93 -5.92
CA PRO A 458 -9.42 13.71 -7.01
C PRO A 458 -9.30 12.89 -8.30
N ASP A 459 -9.47 13.56 -9.46
CA ASP A 459 -9.25 13.03 -10.80
C ASP A 459 -8.60 14.11 -11.68
N VAL A 460 -7.32 13.91 -12.01
CA VAL A 460 -6.55 14.90 -12.77
C VAL A 460 -6.95 14.86 -14.23
N LEU A 461 -7.27 16.01 -14.81
CA LEU A 461 -7.59 16.11 -16.23
C LEU A 461 -6.37 15.75 -17.10
N PRO A 462 -6.54 15.02 -18.21
CA PRO A 462 -5.44 14.60 -19.08
C PRO A 462 -4.58 15.73 -19.63
N ASN A 463 -5.16 16.94 -19.76
CA ASN A 463 -4.43 18.13 -20.20
C ASN A 463 -3.57 18.78 -19.09
N GLY A 464 -3.63 18.26 -17.85
CA GLY A 464 -2.88 18.76 -16.69
C GLY A 464 -3.32 20.14 -16.18
N LYS A 465 -4.43 20.72 -16.69
CA LYS A 465 -4.86 22.07 -16.31
C LYS A 465 -5.75 22.11 -15.08
N GLY A 466 -6.43 21.00 -14.77
CA GLY A 466 -7.39 20.97 -13.67
C GLY A 466 -7.45 19.64 -12.97
N VAL A 467 -7.97 19.66 -11.76
CA VAL A 467 -8.29 18.48 -10.93
C VAL A 467 -9.77 18.52 -10.58
N LEU A 468 -10.51 17.50 -10.98
CA LEU A 468 -11.88 17.25 -10.54
C LEU A 468 -11.83 16.62 -9.15
N PHE A 469 -12.79 16.92 -8.29
CA PHE A 469 -12.87 16.27 -6.96
C PHE A 469 -14.26 16.43 -6.38
N THR A 470 -14.55 15.66 -5.33
CA THR A 470 -15.80 15.76 -4.57
C THR A 470 -15.59 16.71 -3.39
N VAL A 471 -16.53 17.64 -3.23
CA VAL A 471 -16.65 18.50 -2.04
C VAL A 471 -17.74 17.95 -1.14
N LEU A 472 -17.45 17.77 0.13
CA LEU A 472 -18.38 17.31 1.15
C LEU A 472 -18.85 18.49 1.99
N PHE A 473 -20.18 18.63 2.15
CA PHE A 473 -20.79 19.65 2.96
C PHE A 473 -21.48 19.05 4.16
N ASN A 474 -21.35 19.73 5.30
CA ASN A 474 -22.06 19.39 6.52
C ASN A 474 -23.27 20.33 6.65
N ASN A 475 -24.42 19.88 6.24
CA ASN A 475 -25.66 20.67 6.29
C ASN A 475 -26.21 20.67 7.71
N ARG A 476 -26.29 21.85 8.32
CA ARG A 476 -26.93 22.08 9.62
C ARG A 476 -28.36 22.64 9.43
N ASN A 477 -29.28 21.79 9.06
CA ASN A 477 -30.69 22.16 9.06
C ASN A 477 -31.34 21.68 10.36
N GLY A 478 -31.12 22.43 11.46
CA GLY A 478 -31.85 22.30 12.73
C GLY A 478 -31.61 21.00 13.50
N VAL A 479 -32.25 19.92 13.15
CA VAL A 479 -32.26 18.66 13.93
C VAL A 479 -31.57 17.51 13.21
N GLU A 480 -31.52 17.51 11.88
CA GLU A 480 -30.84 16.46 11.09
C GLU A 480 -29.56 16.98 10.43
N ARG A 481 -28.46 16.33 10.70
CA ARG A 481 -27.21 16.51 9.96
C ARG A 481 -27.23 15.60 8.75
N SER A 482 -27.26 16.16 7.56
CA SER A 482 -27.06 15.41 6.31
C SER A 482 -25.78 15.84 5.64
N THR A 483 -25.02 14.87 5.13
CA THR A 483 -23.88 15.15 4.25
C THR A 483 -24.42 15.32 2.84
N SER A 484 -24.12 16.45 2.20
CA SER A 484 -24.34 16.64 0.76
C SER A 484 -23.02 16.69 0.02
N TYR A 485 -23.08 16.39 -1.27
CA TYR A 485 -21.91 16.24 -2.12
C TYR A 485 -22.03 17.13 -3.34
N ALA A 486 -20.92 17.68 -3.77
CA ALA A 486 -20.82 18.35 -5.06
C ALA A 486 -19.50 18.02 -5.75
N ILE A 487 -19.47 18.12 -7.07
CA ILE A 487 -18.21 18.03 -7.83
C ILE A 487 -17.70 19.43 -8.09
N ALA A 488 -16.44 19.64 -7.78
CA ALA A 488 -15.70 20.84 -8.10
C ALA A 488 -14.54 20.56 -9.08
N VAL A 489 -14.04 21.61 -9.72
CA VAL A 489 -12.82 21.58 -10.50
C VAL A 489 -11.88 22.66 -10.00
N ALA A 490 -10.63 22.28 -9.66
CA ALA A 490 -9.57 23.18 -9.28
C ALA A 490 -8.61 23.44 -10.46
N ASP A 491 -8.11 24.65 -10.57
CA ASP A 491 -7.04 25.03 -11.46
C ASP A 491 -5.69 24.59 -10.89
N VAL A 492 -4.91 23.82 -11.65
CA VAL A 492 -3.67 23.19 -11.16
C VAL A 492 -2.63 24.20 -10.67
N PRO A 493 -2.32 25.31 -11.35
CA PRO A 493 -1.35 26.28 -10.86
C PRO A 493 -1.74 26.91 -9.53
N SER A 494 -3.02 27.28 -9.35
CA SER A 494 -3.47 28.11 -8.22
C SER A 494 -4.16 27.33 -7.10
N GLY A 495 -4.68 26.12 -7.35
CA GLY A 495 -5.53 25.38 -6.42
C GLY A 495 -6.91 26.02 -6.17
N LYS A 496 -7.23 27.13 -6.84
CA LYS A 496 -8.57 27.74 -6.76
C LYS A 496 -9.57 26.87 -7.49
N TYR A 497 -10.73 26.65 -6.90
CA TYR A 497 -11.77 25.77 -7.42
C TYR A 497 -13.13 26.43 -7.49
N ARG A 498 -14.04 25.78 -8.18
CA ARG A 498 -15.46 26.09 -8.21
C ARG A 498 -16.27 24.80 -8.32
N VAL A 499 -17.43 24.77 -7.72
CA VAL A 499 -18.43 23.73 -7.91
C VAL A 499 -18.98 23.77 -9.33
N ILE A 500 -19.14 22.60 -9.96
CA ILE A 500 -19.63 22.44 -11.34
C ILE A 500 -20.84 21.53 -11.45
N VAL A 501 -21.05 20.60 -10.49
CA VAL A 501 -22.22 19.72 -10.42
C VAL A 501 -22.62 19.57 -8.96
N ASN A 502 -23.86 19.84 -8.61
CA ASN A 502 -24.43 19.57 -7.28
C ASN A 502 -24.99 18.15 -7.18
N ASP A 503 -25.15 17.64 -5.96
CA ASP A 503 -25.71 16.31 -5.65
C ASP A 503 -24.99 15.17 -6.39
N ALA A 504 -23.67 15.31 -6.51
CA ALA A 504 -22.82 14.46 -7.32
C ALA A 504 -21.51 14.15 -6.58
N MET A 505 -21.00 12.93 -6.76
CA MET A 505 -19.79 12.43 -6.12
C MET A 505 -18.95 11.56 -7.05
N TYR A 506 -17.70 11.32 -6.71
CA TYR A 506 -16.76 10.41 -7.39
C TYR A 506 -16.57 10.76 -8.87
N PRO A 507 -16.04 11.94 -9.19
CA PRO A 507 -15.85 12.38 -10.56
C PRO A 507 -14.80 11.54 -11.28
N ARG A 508 -15.03 11.22 -12.56
CA ARG A 508 -14.05 10.64 -13.47
C ARG A 508 -14.17 11.27 -14.84
N TYR A 509 -13.05 11.76 -15.36
CA TYR A 509 -13.02 12.29 -16.71
C TYR A 509 -12.80 11.19 -17.74
N ALA A 510 -13.59 11.20 -18.79
CA ALA A 510 -13.44 10.32 -19.94
C ALA A 510 -12.87 11.09 -21.13
N SER A 511 -11.91 10.49 -21.84
CA SER A 511 -11.25 11.10 -23.02
C SER A 511 -12.22 11.36 -24.20
N SER A 512 -13.45 10.87 -24.10
CA SER A 512 -14.56 11.24 -24.99
C SER A 512 -15.10 12.67 -24.78
N GLY A 513 -14.53 13.43 -23.82
CA GLY A 513 -15.01 14.78 -23.48
C GLY A 513 -16.21 14.77 -22.54
N HIS A 514 -16.28 13.80 -21.64
CA HIS A 514 -17.37 13.68 -20.69
C HIS A 514 -16.86 13.55 -19.25
N LEU A 515 -17.63 14.07 -18.32
CA LEU A 515 -17.50 13.84 -16.89
C LEU A 515 -18.52 12.76 -16.47
N LEU A 516 -18.02 11.70 -15.85
CA LEU A 516 -18.82 10.69 -15.15
C LEU A 516 -18.87 11.03 -13.67
N TYR A 517 -20.00 10.73 -13.05
CA TYR A 517 -20.19 10.89 -11.62
C TYR A 517 -21.32 10.01 -11.11
N VAL A 518 -21.39 9.80 -9.82
CA VAL A 518 -22.43 9.01 -9.18
C VAL A 518 -23.29 9.93 -8.30
N THR A 519 -24.59 9.68 -8.27
CA THR A 519 -25.54 10.39 -7.42
C THR A 519 -25.88 9.59 -6.16
N ALA A 520 -26.42 10.21 -5.14
CA ALA A 520 -26.78 9.54 -3.87
C ALA A 520 -27.78 8.39 -4.04
N ASN A 521 -28.62 8.41 -5.08
CA ASN A 521 -29.50 7.30 -5.45
C ASN A 521 -28.81 6.17 -6.24
N LYS A 522 -27.47 6.13 -6.25
CA LYS A 522 -26.65 5.07 -6.87
C LYS A 522 -26.74 5.02 -8.40
N THR A 523 -27.04 6.14 -9.04
CA THR A 523 -27.09 6.25 -10.50
C THR A 523 -25.75 6.79 -11.02
N LEU A 524 -25.13 6.07 -11.96
CA LEU A 524 -23.99 6.57 -12.73
C LEU A 524 -24.51 7.52 -13.81
N MET A 525 -24.07 8.76 -13.73
CA MET A 525 -24.41 9.83 -14.66
C MET A 525 -23.24 10.17 -15.57
N VAL A 526 -23.53 10.71 -16.72
CA VAL A 526 -22.54 11.27 -17.67
C VAL A 526 -23.02 12.61 -18.17
N VAL A 527 -22.09 13.56 -18.25
CA VAL A 527 -22.37 14.91 -18.79
C VAL A 527 -21.23 15.37 -19.70
N PRO A 528 -21.48 16.04 -20.84
CA PRO A 528 -20.45 16.63 -21.68
C PRO A 528 -19.64 17.68 -20.91
N PHE A 529 -18.33 17.57 -20.97
CA PHE A 529 -17.41 18.41 -20.20
C PHE A 529 -16.20 18.82 -21.05
N ASP A 530 -16.00 20.12 -21.20
CA ASP A 530 -14.82 20.65 -21.88
C ASP A 530 -13.68 20.85 -20.88
N GLN A 531 -12.63 20.02 -21.00
CA GLN A 531 -11.46 20.08 -20.15
C GLN A 531 -10.61 21.35 -20.30
N ASN A 532 -10.73 22.08 -21.42
CA ASN A 532 -9.94 23.29 -21.65
C ASN A 532 -10.54 24.50 -20.93
N SER A 533 -11.85 24.67 -20.98
CA SER A 533 -12.59 25.67 -20.22
C SER A 533 -12.98 25.21 -18.82
N MET A 534 -12.79 23.89 -18.54
CA MET A 534 -13.18 23.22 -17.32
C MET A 534 -14.68 23.39 -16.98
N LYS A 535 -15.55 23.35 -18.00
CA LYS A 535 -17.00 23.59 -17.85
C LYS A 535 -17.82 22.41 -18.33
N VAL A 536 -18.94 22.19 -17.68
CA VAL A 536 -20.02 21.37 -18.20
C VAL A 536 -20.63 22.11 -19.40
N VAL A 537 -20.78 21.41 -20.54
CA VAL A 537 -21.21 22.01 -21.82
C VAL A 537 -22.49 21.37 -22.40
N GLY A 538 -23.20 20.54 -21.62
CA GLY A 538 -24.43 19.87 -22.04
C GLY A 538 -25.25 19.39 -20.87
N GLU A 539 -26.33 18.66 -21.17
CA GLU A 539 -27.22 18.10 -20.15
C GLU A 539 -26.73 16.73 -19.66
N PRO A 540 -26.90 16.42 -18.36
CA PRO A 540 -26.56 15.12 -17.83
C PRO A 540 -27.52 14.03 -18.29
N SER A 541 -27.01 12.83 -18.49
CA SER A 541 -27.82 11.65 -18.81
C SER A 541 -27.41 10.46 -17.94
N ALA A 542 -28.38 9.60 -17.55
CA ALA A 542 -28.13 8.39 -16.81
C ALA A 542 -27.52 7.30 -17.70
N LEU A 543 -26.49 6.61 -17.20
CA LEU A 543 -25.85 5.45 -17.85
C LEU A 543 -26.38 4.13 -17.27
N THR A 544 -26.34 3.97 -15.98
CA THR A 544 -26.80 2.78 -15.25
C THR A 544 -27.17 3.12 -13.81
N GLU A 545 -28.00 2.29 -13.24
CA GLU A 545 -28.42 2.37 -11.83
C GLU A 545 -27.79 1.24 -11.01
N GLY A 546 -27.90 1.31 -9.69
CA GLY A 546 -27.43 0.29 -8.78
C GLY A 546 -25.90 0.25 -8.64
N MET A 547 -25.24 1.39 -8.75
CA MET A 547 -23.80 1.51 -8.45
C MET A 547 -23.53 1.19 -6.98
N ARG A 548 -22.44 0.47 -6.72
CA ARG A 548 -21.98 0.32 -5.34
C ARG A 548 -21.40 1.64 -4.85
N LEU A 549 -21.93 2.11 -3.73
CA LEU A 549 -21.43 3.28 -3.01
C LEU A 549 -20.90 2.87 -1.63
N GLY A 550 -19.79 3.47 -1.22
CA GLY A 550 -19.29 3.44 0.13
C GLY A 550 -19.45 4.79 0.84
N LEU A 551 -18.81 4.93 1.98
CA LEU A 551 -18.79 6.18 2.75
C LEU A 551 -18.02 7.29 2.01
N TYR A 552 -18.29 8.54 2.36
CA TYR A 552 -17.67 9.73 1.76
C TYR A 552 -17.77 9.77 0.23
N GLY A 553 -18.82 9.14 -0.33
CA GLY A 553 -19.05 9.12 -1.76
C GLY A 553 -18.10 8.24 -2.55
N SER A 554 -17.46 7.23 -1.92
CA SER A 554 -16.62 6.27 -2.65
C SER A 554 -17.45 5.41 -3.61
N ALA A 555 -16.88 5.08 -4.78
CA ALA A 555 -17.46 4.16 -5.73
C ALA A 555 -16.37 3.30 -6.38
N ASP A 556 -16.73 2.07 -6.75
CA ASP A 556 -15.83 1.23 -7.55
C ASP A 556 -16.12 1.48 -9.03
N LEU A 557 -15.48 2.50 -9.57
CA LEU A 557 -15.62 2.97 -10.94
C LEU A 557 -14.27 3.34 -11.53
N ALA A 558 -13.95 2.81 -12.69
CA ALA A 558 -12.72 3.13 -13.41
C ALA A 558 -12.98 3.24 -14.91
N VAL A 559 -12.31 4.19 -15.56
CA VAL A 559 -12.46 4.50 -16.99
C VAL A 559 -11.08 4.57 -17.63
N SER A 560 -10.90 3.82 -18.74
CA SER A 560 -9.69 3.93 -19.54
C SER A 560 -9.79 5.04 -20.59
N ALA A 561 -8.63 5.54 -21.03
CA ALA A 561 -8.58 6.51 -22.11
C ALA A 561 -9.08 5.97 -23.47
N ARG A 562 -9.16 4.64 -23.61
CA ARG A 562 -9.63 3.97 -24.84
C ARG A 562 -11.11 3.56 -24.82
N GLY A 563 -11.88 3.95 -23.80
CA GLY A 563 -13.30 3.67 -23.73
C GLY A 563 -13.66 2.29 -23.19
N THR A 564 -12.88 1.79 -22.24
CA THR A 564 -13.29 0.70 -21.37
C THR A 564 -13.76 1.29 -20.05
N LEU A 565 -14.98 0.95 -19.65
CA LEU A 565 -15.57 1.31 -18.36
C LEU A 565 -15.65 0.05 -17.50
N VAL A 566 -15.21 0.14 -16.25
CA VAL A 566 -15.34 -0.96 -15.29
C VAL A 566 -15.97 -0.42 -14.01
N TYR A 567 -16.98 -1.11 -13.49
CA TYR A 567 -17.65 -0.70 -12.27
C TYR A 567 -18.22 -1.90 -11.51
N ALA A 568 -18.40 -1.70 -10.20
CA ALA A 568 -19.12 -2.64 -9.35
C ALA A 568 -20.57 -2.19 -9.15
N THR A 569 -21.48 -3.16 -9.09
CA THR A 569 -22.89 -2.92 -8.82
C THR A 569 -23.31 -3.52 -7.49
N ASP A 570 -24.34 -2.97 -6.88
CA ASP A 570 -25.03 -3.59 -5.73
C ASP A 570 -25.81 -4.86 -6.11
N ALA A 571 -26.06 -5.05 -7.39
CA ALA A 571 -26.77 -6.24 -7.90
C ALA A 571 -25.89 -7.47 -7.77
N GLY A 572 -26.16 -8.29 -6.77
CA GLY A 572 -25.38 -9.49 -6.43
C GLY A 572 -24.58 -9.35 -5.15
N GLN A 573 -24.48 -8.19 -4.56
CA GLN A 573 -23.97 -8.09 -3.19
C GLN A 573 -25.00 -8.64 -2.21
N GLY A 574 -24.64 -9.75 -1.60
CA GLY A 574 -25.25 -10.10 -0.33
C GLY A 574 -24.88 -8.99 0.66
N LYS A 575 -25.89 -8.37 1.28
CA LYS A 575 -25.63 -7.49 2.42
C LYS A 575 -24.82 -8.26 3.44
N GLN A 576 -23.99 -7.57 4.20
CA GLN A 576 -23.29 -8.19 5.31
C GLN A 576 -24.31 -8.70 6.34
N GLU A 577 -24.07 -9.86 6.87
CA GLU A 577 -24.92 -10.48 7.88
C GLU A 577 -24.13 -10.91 9.12
N LEU A 578 -24.80 -10.91 10.26
CA LEU A 578 -24.26 -11.47 11.48
C LEU A 578 -24.50 -12.96 11.52
N VAL A 579 -23.46 -13.71 11.83
CA VAL A 579 -23.52 -15.16 11.92
C VAL A 579 -22.88 -15.63 13.22
N TRP A 580 -23.49 -16.63 13.84
CA TRP A 580 -22.84 -17.44 14.85
C TRP A 580 -21.95 -18.48 14.17
N VAL A 581 -20.69 -18.55 14.53
CA VAL A 581 -19.72 -19.53 14.02
C VAL A 581 -19.25 -20.40 15.18
N THR A 582 -19.41 -21.70 15.07
CA THR A 582 -18.92 -22.67 16.08
C THR A 582 -17.42 -22.85 15.96
N ARG A 583 -16.77 -23.44 16.96
CA ARG A 583 -15.31 -23.65 16.96
C ARG A 583 -14.79 -24.56 15.84
N ASP A 584 -15.69 -25.33 15.20
CA ASP A 584 -15.41 -26.12 14.00
C ASP A 584 -15.77 -25.39 12.67
N GLY A 585 -16.04 -24.08 12.74
CA GLY A 585 -16.25 -23.24 11.57
C GLY A 585 -17.66 -23.26 10.97
N LYS A 586 -18.63 -23.97 11.57
CA LYS A 586 -20.01 -23.97 11.07
C LYS A 586 -20.71 -22.68 11.40
N ALA A 587 -21.21 -22.01 10.37
CA ALA A 587 -21.84 -20.71 10.45
C ALA A 587 -23.37 -20.80 10.35
N GLN A 588 -24.08 -20.07 11.22
CA GLN A 588 -25.52 -19.93 11.23
C GLN A 588 -25.91 -18.44 11.34
N ALA A 589 -26.82 -17.96 10.48
CA ALA A 589 -27.31 -16.59 10.54
C ALA A 589 -27.97 -16.29 11.89
N VAL A 590 -27.69 -15.13 12.45
CA VAL A 590 -28.34 -14.63 13.67
C VAL A 590 -29.77 -14.21 13.37
N ASP A 591 -29.91 -13.34 12.37
CA ASP A 591 -31.20 -12.82 11.92
C ASP A 591 -31.08 -12.49 10.41
N PRO A 592 -31.56 -13.38 9.53
CA PRO A 592 -31.49 -13.16 8.09
C PRO A 592 -32.26 -11.92 7.60
N ASP A 593 -33.24 -11.47 8.37
CA ASP A 593 -34.07 -10.31 8.03
C ASP A 593 -33.43 -8.98 8.46
N TRP A 594 -32.25 -9.01 9.09
CA TRP A 594 -31.53 -7.85 9.58
C TRP A 594 -30.10 -7.71 8.99
N PRO A 595 -29.94 -7.65 7.68
CA PRO A 595 -28.64 -7.41 7.07
C PRO A 595 -28.25 -5.92 7.11
N GLY A 596 -27.00 -5.60 6.92
CA GLY A 596 -26.49 -4.25 6.77
C GLY A 596 -25.70 -4.06 5.47
N ASP A 597 -25.71 -2.84 4.94
CA ASP A 597 -24.81 -2.50 3.83
C ASP A 597 -23.35 -2.57 4.29
N TYR A 598 -23.13 -2.17 5.55
CA TYR A 598 -21.85 -2.34 6.25
C TYR A 598 -22.11 -2.55 7.76
N LEU A 599 -21.44 -3.54 8.32
CA LEU A 599 -21.43 -3.86 9.75
C LEU A 599 -19.97 -3.86 10.25
N ALA A 600 -19.74 -3.36 11.46
CA ALA A 600 -18.41 -3.35 12.07
C ALA A 600 -18.43 -3.43 13.59
N SER A 601 -17.35 -3.96 14.16
CA SER A 601 -17.07 -3.98 15.59
C SER A 601 -18.23 -4.50 16.44
N PRO A 602 -18.69 -5.74 16.25
CA PRO A 602 -19.77 -6.30 17.03
C PRO A 602 -19.33 -6.50 18.49
N ALA A 603 -20.15 -6.04 19.45
CA ALA A 603 -19.90 -6.18 20.87
C ALA A 603 -21.12 -6.79 21.57
N LEU A 604 -20.93 -7.91 22.25
CA LEU A 604 -21.98 -8.57 23.02
C LEU A 604 -22.13 -7.93 24.40
N SER A 605 -23.36 -7.79 24.86
CA SER A 605 -23.63 -7.43 26.25
C SER A 605 -23.07 -8.48 27.22
N PRO A 606 -22.77 -8.13 28.47
CA PRO A 606 -22.22 -9.09 29.45
C PRO A 606 -23.10 -10.33 29.67
N ASP A 607 -24.43 -10.19 29.52
CA ASP A 607 -25.39 -11.31 29.60
C ASP A 607 -25.58 -12.07 28.27
N GLY A 608 -24.92 -11.62 27.18
CA GLY A 608 -24.95 -12.23 25.86
C GLY A 608 -26.29 -12.12 25.11
N LYS A 609 -27.24 -11.31 25.58
CA LYS A 609 -28.58 -11.21 24.97
C LYS A 609 -28.69 -10.09 23.96
N TRP A 610 -27.83 -9.07 24.05
CA TRP A 610 -27.86 -7.90 23.23
C TRP A 610 -26.53 -7.75 22.46
N LEU A 611 -26.63 -7.19 21.31
CA LEU A 611 -25.51 -6.80 20.45
C LEU A 611 -25.52 -5.29 20.31
N ALA A 612 -24.37 -4.67 20.50
CA ALA A 612 -24.08 -3.34 19.97
C ALA A 612 -23.18 -3.47 18.73
N VAL A 613 -23.50 -2.80 17.64
CA VAL A 613 -22.75 -2.90 16.38
C VAL A 613 -22.82 -1.58 15.63
N ALA A 614 -21.69 -1.19 15.03
CA ALA A 614 -21.68 -0.08 14.08
C ALA A 614 -22.29 -0.55 12.76
N ARG A 615 -23.25 0.21 12.23
CA ARG A 615 -23.99 -0.15 11.02
C ARG A 615 -24.20 1.05 10.13
N VAL A 616 -23.95 0.85 8.83
CA VAL A 616 -24.39 1.72 7.74
C VAL A 616 -25.59 1.08 7.08
N ALA A 617 -26.63 1.85 6.88
CA ALA A 617 -27.81 1.44 6.14
C ALA A 617 -28.31 2.61 5.29
N ASN A 618 -28.69 2.35 4.04
CA ASN A 618 -29.30 3.33 3.13
C ASN A 618 -28.45 4.60 2.89
N ALA A 619 -27.11 4.45 2.82
CA ALA A 619 -26.15 5.56 2.65
C ALA A 619 -26.14 6.60 3.79
N GLU A 620 -26.73 6.29 4.95
CA GLU A 620 -26.60 7.10 6.16
C GLU A 620 -25.19 7.03 6.74
N PRO A 621 -24.75 8.00 7.54
CA PRO A 621 -23.53 7.88 8.34
C PRO A 621 -23.55 6.64 9.23
N MET A 622 -22.35 6.16 9.60
CA MET A 622 -22.23 5.02 10.49
C MET A 622 -22.82 5.35 11.88
N ASN A 623 -23.70 4.47 12.35
CA ASN A 623 -24.36 4.63 13.64
C ASN A 623 -24.28 3.36 14.47
N ILE A 624 -24.34 3.51 15.81
CA ILE A 624 -24.44 2.37 16.71
C ILE A 624 -25.90 1.92 16.79
N TRP A 625 -26.09 0.64 16.57
CA TRP A 625 -27.37 -0.03 16.70
C TRP A 625 -27.30 -1.05 17.83
N ILE A 626 -28.38 -1.14 18.61
CA ILE A 626 -28.59 -2.16 19.63
C ILE A 626 -29.58 -3.16 19.07
N LYS A 627 -29.19 -4.43 19.04
CA LYS A 627 -30.02 -5.53 18.52
C LYS A 627 -30.17 -6.62 19.56
N ARG A 628 -31.39 -7.08 19.75
CA ARG A 628 -31.66 -8.27 20.56
C ARG A 628 -31.38 -9.53 19.71
N LEU A 629 -30.61 -10.48 20.27
CA LEU A 629 -30.11 -11.63 19.52
C LEU A 629 -31.11 -12.77 19.32
N ASP A 630 -32.27 -12.70 19.98
CA ASP A 630 -33.37 -13.66 19.86
C ASP A 630 -34.39 -13.27 18.78
N ARG A 631 -33.95 -12.55 17.72
CA ARG A 631 -34.77 -11.96 16.65
C ARG A 631 -35.70 -10.85 17.14
N GLY A 632 -35.42 -10.27 18.29
CA GLY A 632 -36.13 -9.12 18.81
C GLY A 632 -35.86 -7.83 18.03
N PRO A 633 -36.47 -6.71 18.45
CA PRO A 633 -36.31 -5.44 17.80
C PRO A 633 -34.85 -4.94 17.82
N SER A 634 -34.54 -4.07 16.90
CA SER A 634 -33.29 -3.28 16.88
C SER A 634 -33.62 -1.80 17.08
N ILE A 635 -32.70 -1.09 17.73
CA ILE A 635 -32.81 0.33 18.02
C ILE A 635 -31.58 1.02 17.46
N LYS A 636 -31.76 2.10 16.71
CA LYS A 636 -30.65 3.02 16.37
C LYS A 636 -30.36 3.82 17.64
N LEU A 637 -29.23 3.56 18.26
CA LEU A 637 -28.83 4.19 19.51
C LEU A 637 -28.36 5.62 19.27
N THR A 638 -27.39 5.82 18.41
CA THR A 638 -26.81 7.14 18.16
C THR A 638 -27.66 7.91 17.14
N LEU A 639 -28.14 9.07 17.55
CA LEU A 639 -28.88 10.00 16.69
C LEU A 639 -28.08 11.24 16.32
N GLU A 640 -26.95 11.47 17.01
CA GLU A 640 -26.06 12.62 16.83
C GLU A 640 -24.61 12.13 16.56
N GLY A 641 -23.77 13.04 16.09
CA GLY A 641 -22.38 12.75 15.76
C GLY A 641 -22.20 12.32 14.30
N ASN A 642 -20.98 12.51 13.79
CA ASN A 642 -20.55 11.97 12.50
C ASN A 642 -19.79 10.69 12.78
N ASP A 643 -20.14 9.60 12.10
CA ASP A 643 -19.49 8.32 12.20
C ASP A 643 -19.30 7.82 13.65
N ASN A 644 -20.30 7.12 14.12
CA ASN A 644 -20.30 6.48 15.44
C ASN A 644 -19.87 5.03 15.28
N PHE A 645 -18.76 4.60 15.94
CA PHE A 645 -18.19 3.26 15.76
C PHE A 645 -17.49 2.72 17.01
N GLY A 646 -17.09 1.44 16.95
CA GLY A 646 -16.35 0.75 18.02
C GLY A 646 -17.11 0.67 19.34
N PRO A 647 -18.36 0.15 19.36
CA PRO A 647 -19.15 0.08 20.59
C PRO A 647 -18.54 -0.89 21.61
N ALA A 648 -18.61 -0.53 22.87
CA ALA A 648 -18.23 -1.37 24.02
C ALA A 648 -19.25 -1.23 25.15
N TRP A 649 -19.76 -2.33 25.64
CA TRP A 649 -20.69 -2.34 26.75
C TRP A 649 -20.03 -1.97 28.07
N THR A 650 -20.74 -1.21 28.89
CA THR A 650 -20.38 -1.08 30.30
C THR A 650 -20.54 -2.41 31.04
N PRO A 651 -19.76 -2.71 32.10
CA PRO A 651 -19.82 -4.01 32.78
C PRO A 651 -21.18 -4.33 33.40
N ASP A 652 -22.01 -3.33 33.70
CA ASP A 652 -23.38 -3.50 34.19
C ASP A 652 -24.39 -3.81 33.07
N GLY A 653 -23.94 -3.75 31.77
CA GLY A 653 -24.79 -4.03 30.63
C GLY A 653 -25.88 -2.99 30.37
N ARG A 654 -25.80 -1.79 30.98
CA ARG A 654 -26.85 -0.76 30.85
C ARG A 654 -26.55 0.32 29.83
N SER A 655 -25.26 0.50 29.49
CA SER A 655 -24.83 1.56 28.59
C SER A 655 -23.80 1.03 27.58
N VAL A 656 -23.62 1.78 26.52
CA VAL A 656 -22.62 1.51 25.48
C VAL A 656 -21.71 2.73 25.31
N THR A 657 -20.42 2.50 25.39
CA THR A 657 -19.39 3.49 25.06
C THR A 657 -18.98 3.32 23.61
N PHE A 658 -18.80 4.40 22.87
CA PHE A 658 -18.45 4.40 21.46
C PHE A 658 -17.57 5.60 21.09
N SER A 659 -16.89 5.51 19.98
CA SER A 659 -16.15 6.60 19.39
C SER A 659 -17.06 7.43 18.48
N SER A 660 -17.03 8.75 18.60
CA SER A 660 -17.89 9.64 17.81
C SER A 660 -17.20 10.95 17.48
N GLY A 661 -17.29 11.37 16.20
CA GLY A 661 -16.88 12.69 15.75
C GLY A 661 -17.97 13.72 15.99
N HIS A 662 -17.98 14.34 17.16
CA HIS A 662 -18.81 15.52 17.45
C HIS A 662 -18.17 16.83 16.98
N ALA A 663 -18.81 17.96 17.25
CA ALA A 663 -18.39 19.29 16.78
C ALA A 663 -16.99 19.76 17.21
N THR A 664 -16.26 19.00 18.03
CA THR A 664 -14.94 19.32 18.57
C THR A 664 -13.79 19.20 17.55
N GLY A 665 -14.01 18.51 16.43
CA GLY A 665 -13.00 18.30 15.37
C GLY A 665 -12.11 17.08 15.58
N ALA A 666 -12.21 16.39 16.72
CA ALA A 666 -11.60 15.11 17.02
C ALA A 666 -12.67 14.06 17.29
N THR A 667 -12.29 12.77 17.19
CA THR A 667 -13.14 11.66 17.59
C THR A 667 -12.94 11.41 19.09
N ASP A 668 -14.00 11.59 19.86
CA ASP A 668 -14.03 11.44 21.32
C ASP A 668 -14.73 10.15 21.75
N LEU A 669 -14.62 9.79 23.03
CA LEU A 669 -15.36 8.67 23.60
C LEU A 669 -16.62 9.16 24.31
N TRP A 670 -17.74 8.58 23.93
CA TRP A 670 -19.07 8.91 24.44
C TRP A 670 -19.72 7.66 25.02
N THR A 671 -20.54 7.81 26.03
CA THR A 671 -21.35 6.71 26.62
C THR A 671 -22.80 7.11 26.61
N GLU A 672 -23.65 6.20 26.12
CA GLU A 672 -25.10 6.38 26.04
C GLU A 672 -25.80 5.16 26.63
N ARG A 673 -26.96 5.37 27.24
CA ARG A 673 -27.80 4.29 27.78
C ARG A 673 -28.31 3.44 26.61
N ALA A 674 -28.19 2.11 26.74
CA ALA A 674 -28.58 1.18 25.68
C ALA A 674 -30.08 1.17 25.36
N ASP A 675 -30.90 1.69 26.27
CA ASP A 675 -32.33 1.88 26.07
C ASP A 675 -32.70 3.23 25.40
N GLY A 676 -31.73 4.10 25.12
CA GLY A 676 -31.93 5.43 24.57
C GLY A 676 -32.61 6.41 25.57
N GLY A 677 -32.71 6.06 26.85
CA GLY A 677 -33.43 6.82 27.86
C GLY A 677 -32.72 8.09 28.36
N ALA A 678 -31.53 8.41 27.89
CA ALA A 678 -30.76 9.60 28.22
C ALA A 678 -29.80 9.94 27.09
N PRO A 679 -29.49 11.25 26.86
CA PRO A 679 -28.52 11.65 25.84
C PRO A 679 -27.12 11.09 26.15
N ALA A 680 -26.29 10.96 25.11
CA ALA A 680 -24.92 10.55 25.24
C ALA A 680 -24.09 11.53 26.07
N VAL A 681 -23.20 11.00 26.91
CA VAL A 681 -22.29 11.75 27.78
C VAL A 681 -20.86 11.51 27.34
N MET A 682 -20.11 12.60 27.12
CA MET A 682 -18.71 12.51 26.79
C MET A 682 -17.88 12.01 27.99
N GLN A 683 -17.09 10.97 27.79
CA GLN A 683 -16.26 10.36 28.82
C GLN A 683 -14.83 10.86 28.74
N VAL A 684 -14.30 10.97 27.53
CA VAL A 684 -12.91 11.35 27.28
C VAL A 684 -12.85 12.26 26.07
N HIS A 685 -12.12 13.36 26.20
CA HIS A 685 -11.75 14.29 25.14
C HIS A 685 -10.25 14.46 25.10
N GLU A 686 -9.66 14.28 23.93
CA GLU A 686 -8.24 14.50 23.67
C GLU A 686 -8.04 15.28 22.38
N LYS A 687 -6.84 15.81 22.17
CA LYS A 687 -6.48 16.45 20.89
C LYS A 687 -6.33 15.45 19.74
N ARG A 688 -6.14 14.17 20.07
CA ARG A 688 -6.04 13.05 19.13
C ARG A 688 -7.36 12.29 19.09
N ASN A 689 -7.63 11.63 17.96
CA ASN A 689 -8.80 10.78 17.84
C ASN A 689 -8.66 9.54 18.74
N LEU A 690 -9.76 9.13 19.35
CA LEU A 690 -9.85 8.03 20.31
C LEU A 690 -10.67 6.88 19.75
N TYR A 691 -10.17 5.65 19.91
CA TYR A 691 -10.77 4.45 19.31
C TYR A 691 -10.71 3.24 20.25
N ASN A 692 -11.48 2.19 19.95
CA ASN A 692 -11.44 0.88 20.60
C ASN A 692 -11.59 0.96 22.12
N ALA A 693 -12.64 1.61 22.59
CA ALA A 693 -12.95 1.69 24.00
C ALA A 693 -13.23 0.28 24.59
N GLY A 694 -12.79 0.03 25.82
CA GLY A 694 -13.05 -1.19 26.57
C GLY A 694 -13.04 -0.90 28.06
N TRP A 695 -14.04 -1.41 28.79
CA TRP A 695 -14.13 -1.26 30.25
C TRP A 695 -13.41 -2.40 30.98
N SER A 696 -12.78 -2.06 32.10
CA SER A 696 -12.35 -3.12 33.03
C SER A 696 -13.59 -3.80 33.65
N PRO A 697 -13.52 -5.09 34.00
CA PRO A 697 -14.67 -5.81 34.54
C PRO A 697 -15.27 -5.21 35.82
N ASP A 698 -14.45 -4.50 36.60
CA ASP A 698 -14.88 -3.79 37.81
C ASP A 698 -15.42 -2.37 37.52
N GLY A 699 -15.48 -1.96 36.26
CA GLY A 699 -15.98 -0.66 35.81
C GLY A 699 -15.11 0.54 36.17
N LYS A 700 -13.90 0.32 36.72
CA LYS A 700 -13.05 1.42 37.17
C LYS A 700 -12.22 2.06 36.08
N TRP A 701 -11.79 1.28 35.09
CA TRP A 701 -10.94 1.72 34.01
C TRP A 701 -11.66 1.70 32.69
N LEU A 702 -11.50 2.76 31.91
CA LEU A 702 -11.81 2.83 30.50
C LEU A 702 -10.51 2.83 29.72
N ILE A 703 -10.24 1.78 28.96
CA ILE A 703 -9.04 1.57 28.14
C ILE A 703 -9.41 1.91 26.71
N PHE A 704 -8.50 2.57 25.97
CA PHE A 704 -8.70 2.95 24.59
C PHE A 704 -7.35 3.17 23.90
N ARG A 705 -7.36 3.30 22.58
CA ARG A 705 -6.18 3.70 21.83
C ARG A 705 -6.35 5.07 21.19
N THR A 706 -5.24 5.71 20.89
CA THR A 706 -5.20 6.93 20.07
C THR A 706 -5.13 6.56 18.57
N ASP A 707 -5.32 7.56 17.71
CA ASP A 707 -5.12 7.41 16.28
C ASP A 707 -3.65 7.12 15.93
N VAL A 708 -3.49 6.47 14.78
CA VAL A 708 -2.18 6.24 14.17
C VAL A 708 -1.89 7.42 13.25
N THR A 709 -1.28 8.47 13.80
CA THR A 709 -0.93 9.69 13.06
C THR A 709 0.52 9.70 12.59
N SER A 710 1.36 8.77 13.06
CA SER A 710 2.76 8.57 12.66
C SER A 710 3.19 7.12 12.86
N PRO A 711 4.23 6.65 12.16
CA PRO A 711 4.93 5.46 12.57
C PRO A 711 5.32 5.56 14.06
N GLY A 712 4.84 4.61 14.87
CA GLY A 712 5.05 4.65 16.32
C GLY A 712 4.09 5.57 17.09
N SER A 713 2.99 6.02 16.52
CA SER A 713 1.82 6.54 17.22
C SER A 713 0.68 5.51 17.14
N GLY A 714 -0.23 5.57 18.04
CA GLY A 714 -1.26 4.54 18.23
C GLY A 714 -1.03 3.91 19.58
N ASP A 715 -0.97 4.77 20.61
CA ASP A 715 -0.73 4.35 21.99
C ASP A 715 -2.00 3.81 22.64
N ILE A 716 -1.85 2.89 23.58
CA ILE A 716 -2.94 2.43 24.44
C ILE A 716 -2.90 3.22 25.73
N LEU A 717 -4.00 3.92 25.97
CA LEU A 717 -4.23 4.74 27.16
C LEU A 717 -5.34 4.16 28.03
N ALA A 718 -5.41 4.61 29.25
CA ALA A 718 -6.52 4.33 30.15
C ALA A 718 -6.83 5.50 31.06
N ILE A 719 -8.09 5.59 31.49
CA ILE A 719 -8.54 6.61 32.44
C ILE A 719 -9.51 5.96 33.45
N ARG A 720 -9.58 6.50 34.67
CA ARG A 720 -10.65 6.19 35.62
C ARG A 720 -11.65 7.34 35.59
N PRO A 721 -12.79 7.21 34.88
CA PRO A 721 -13.75 8.28 34.77
C PRO A 721 -14.24 8.79 36.12
N GLY A 722 -14.29 10.12 36.27
CA GLY A 722 -14.66 10.76 37.54
C GLY A 722 -13.59 10.75 38.63
N ILE A 723 -12.42 10.17 38.40
CA ILE A 723 -11.28 10.11 39.33
C ILE A 723 -10.05 10.81 38.72
N ASP A 724 -9.65 10.39 37.51
CA ASP A 724 -8.47 10.95 36.87
C ASP A 724 -8.82 12.21 36.06
N SER A 725 -7.95 13.20 36.08
CA SER A 725 -8.09 14.44 35.32
C SER A 725 -7.61 14.31 33.86
N ALA A 726 -6.80 13.30 33.58
CA ALA A 726 -6.26 13.01 32.25
C ALA A 726 -5.97 11.50 32.10
N PRO A 727 -5.99 10.97 30.89
CA PRO A 727 -5.59 9.58 30.61
C PRO A 727 -4.12 9.32 30.95
N VAL A 728 -3.82 8.09 31.33
CA VAL A 728 -2.45 7.60 31.57
C VAL A 728 -2.05 6.64 30.45
N SER A 729 -0.80 6.70 30.04
CA SER A 729 -0.24 5.75 29.07
C SER A 729 -0.07 4.37 29.69
N ILE A 730 -0.62 3.35 29.06
CA ILE A 730 -0.52 1.95 29.47
C ILE A 730 0.54 1.25 28.62
N VAL A 731 0.43 1.35 27.27
CA VAL A 731 1.46 0.92 26.33
C VAL A 731 1.65 2.04 25.32
N ALA A 732 2.84 2.63 25.32
CA ALA A 732 3.21 3.72 24.44
C ALA A 732 4.69 3.53 24.09
N THR A 733 4.95 2.93 22.93
CA THR A 733 6.29 2.61 22.46
C THR A 733 6.62 3.37 21.17
N ALA A 734 7.75 3.08 20.56
CA ALA A 734 8.08 3.61 19.23
C ALA A 734 7.33 2.90 18.10
N PHE A 735 6.45 1.96 18.42
CA PHE A 735 5.67 1.16 17.48
C PHE A 735 4.18 1.51 17.57
N THR A 736 3.37 0.88 16.75
CA THR A 736 1.93 1.12 16.73
C THR A 736 1.22 0.02 17.52
N GLU A 737 0.59 0.39 18.62
CA GLU A 737 -0.20 -0.51 19.47
C GLU A 737 -1.69 -0.37 19.13
N MET A 738 -2.36 -1.50 18.93
CA MET A 738 -3.75 -1.54 18.47
C MET A 738 -4.58 -2.62 19.20
N THR A 739 -5.89 -2.51 19.03
CA THR A 739 -6.89 -3.51 19.45
C THR A 739 -6.70 -4.00 20.89
N PRO A 740 -6.68 -3.08 21.90
CA PRO A 740 -6.55 -3.49 23.29
C PRO A 740 -7.74 -4.35 23.75
N ALA A 741 -7.45 -5.45 24.43
CA ALA A 741 -8.46 -6.34 25.01
C ALA A 741 -8.05 -6.73 26.42
N LEU A 742 -8.85 -6.37 27.42
CA LEU A 742 -8.59 -6.70 28.82
C LEU A 742 -9.12 -8.08 29.16
N SER A 743 -8.37 -8.84 29.95
CA SER A 743 -8.81 -10.15 30.40
C SER A 743 -10.02 -10.05 31.34
N PRO A 744 -10.87 -11.08 31.46
CA PRO A 744 -12.07 -11.05 32.29
C PRO A 744 -11.78 -10.84 33.79
N ASN A 745 -10.54 -11.13 34.23
CA ASN A 745 -10.15 -10.88 35.63
C ASN A 745 -9.53 -9.47 35.81
N GLY A 746 -9.43 -8.66 34.74
CA GLY A 746 -8.91 -7.31 34.77
C GLY A 746 -7.40 -7.19 35.02
N ARG A 747 -6.63 -8.27 34.93
CA ARG A 747 -5.21 -8.29 35.28
C ARG A 747 -4.25 -8.34 34.09
N TRP A 748 -4.75 -8.62 32.88
CA TRP A 748 -3.93 -8.82 31.71
C TRP A 748 -4.51 -8.04 30.53
N LEU A 749 -3.67 -7.32 29.82
CA LEU A 749 -4.02 -6.59 28.60
C LEU A 749 -3.38 -7.29 27.41
N ALA A 750 -4.21 -7.77 26.48
CA ALA A 750 -3.78 -8.22 25.17
C ALA A 750 -3.87 -7.06 24.18
N TYR A 751 -2.95 -6.99 23.21
CA TYR A 751 -2.96 -5.99 22.15
C TYR A 751 -2.14 -6.48 20.95
N SER A 752 -2.31 -5.86 19.79
CA SER A 752 -1.43 -6.07 18.65
C SER A 752 -0.40 -4.94 18.54
N SER A 753 0.83 -5.26 18.13
CA SER A 753 1.91 -4.31 17.88
C SER A 753 2.76 -4.74 16.69
N ASN A 754 3.24 -3.77 15.93
CA ASN A 754 4.10 -4.01 14.76
C ASN A 754 5.60 -3.96 15.07
N GLU A 755 6.01 -4.17 16.30
CA GLU A 755 7.40 -4.06 16.76
C GLU A 755 8.37 -5.04 16.08
N THR A 756 7.88 -6.17 15.55
CA THR A 756 8.67 -7.13 14.77
C THR A 756 8.70 -6.84 13.26
N GLY A 757 8.07 -5.73 12.84
CA GLY A 757 7.86 -5.42 11.41
C GLY A 757 6.56 -5.99 10.84
N ALA A 758 5.86 -6.87 11.57
CA ALA A 758 4.51 -7.35 11.30
C ALA A 758 3.66 -7.20 12.57
N ASP A 759 2.32 -7.15 12.42
CA ASP A 759 1.45 -7.13 13.60
C ASP A 759 1.51 -8.47 14.32
N GLU A 760 1.89 -8.45 15.60
CA GLU A 760 1.91 -9.60 16.49
C GLU A 760 1.10 -9.32 17.75
N ILE A 761 0.59 -10.38 18.38
CA ILE A 761 -0.18 -10.27 19.61
C ILE A 761 0.73 -10.38 20.82
N TYR A 762 0.58 -9.44 21.73
CA TYR A 762 1.28 -9.39 23.01
C TYR A 762 0.29 -9.35 24.17
N VAL A 763 0.74 -9.86 25.32
CA VAL A 763 0.04 -9.73 26.60
C VAL A 763 0.98 -9.12 27.62
N VAL A 764 0.47 -8.15 28.37
CA VAL A 764 1.17 -7.49 29.48
C VAL A 764 0.27 -7.49 30.73
N PRO A 765 0.84 -7.40 31.95
CA PRO A 765 0.04 -7.17 33.15
C PRO A 765 -0.64 -5.81 33.13
N PHE A 766 -1.83 -5.70 33.71
CA PHE A 766 -2.57 -4.45 33.81
C PHE A 766 -2.89 -4.11 35.28
N PRO A 767 -2.82 -2.86 35.70
CA PRO A 767 -2.38 -1.66 34.96
C PRO A 767 -0.84 -1.49 34.90
N ASN A 768 -0.07 -2.29 35.63
CA ASN A 768 1.40 -2.17 35.65
C ASN A 768 2.03 -3.09 34.58
N THR A 769 2.34 -2.54 33.43
CA THR A 769 2.88 -3.28 32.27
C THR A 769 4.37 -3.64 32.40
N SER A 770 5.11 -3.03 33.35
CA SER A 770 6.55 -3.27 33.52
C SER A 770 6.90 -4.64 34.09
N ALA A 771 5.90 -5.40 34.59
CA ALA A 771 6.14 -6.69 35.23
C ALA A 771 6.34 -7.87 34.27
N GLY A 772 6.20 -7.63 32.95
CA GLY A 772 6.47 -8.63 31.92
C GLY A 772 5.70 -8.38 30.62
N LYS A 773 6.18 -8.99 29.54
CA LYS A 773 5.55 -8.95 28.22
C LYS A 773 5.71 -10.33 27.59
N TRP A 774 4.64 -10.86 27.03
CA TRP A 774 4.63 -12.17 26.37
C TRP A 774 4.11 -12.04 24.95
N ALA A 775 4.90 -12.51 23.97
CA ALA A 775 4.44 -12.69 22.60
C ALA A 775 3.51 -13.92 22.53
N ILE A 776 2.33 -13.73 21.98
CA ILE A 776 1.29 -14.77 21.86
C ILE A 776 1.28 -15.38 20.47
N SER A 777 1.48 -14.55 19.44
CA SER A 777 1.57 -14.98 18.05
C SER A 777 3.02 -14.94 17.56
N ALA A 778 3.30 -15.71 16.51
CA ALA A 778 4.53 -15.68 15.76
C ALA A 778 4.18 -15.88 14.28
N GLY A 779 4.62 -14.95 13.42
CA GLY A 779 4.28 -14.96 11.99
C GLY A 779 3.00 -14.21 11.63
N GLY A 780 2.57 -13.29 12.50
CA GLY A 780 1.47 -12.35 12.30
C GLY A 780 0.20 -12.68 13.07
N GLY A 781 -0.36 -11.65 13.72
CA GLY A 781 -1.62 -11.75 14.47
C GLY A 781 -2.30 -10.40 14.67
N THR A 782 -3.63 -10.40 14.58
CA THR A 782 -4.47 -9.21 14.78
C THR A 782 -5.74 -9.56 15.55
N GLU A 783 -6.50 -8.58 16.01
CA GLU A 783 -7.82 -8.72 16.61
C GLU A 783 -7.85 -9.65 17.86
N PRO A 784 -7.00 -9.45 18.88
CA PRO A 784 -7.01 -10.33 20.06
C PRO A 784 -8.28 -10.14 20.88
N LEU A 785 -8.89 -11.25 21.31
CA LEU A 785 -10.02 -11.27 22.26
C LEU A 785 -9.87 -12.43 23.25
N TRP A 786 -10.15 -12.14 24.50
CA TRP A 786 -10.15 -13.17 25.57
C TRP A 786 -11.41 -14.01 25.53
N SER A 787 -11.28 -15.28 25.90
CA SER A 787 -12.43 -16.09 26.36
C SER A 787 -13.01 -15.49 27.64
N HIS A 788 -14.30 -15.66 27.89
CA HIS A 788 -14.95 -15.17 29.12
C HIS A 788 -14.43 -15.93 30.36
N SER A 789 -13.98 -17.15 30.17
CA SER A 789 -13.30 -17.93 31.22
C SER A 789 -11.89 -17.40 31.55
N GLY A 790 -11.28 -16.61 30.68
CA GLY A 790 -9.92 -16.09 30.81
C GLY A 790 -8.82 -17.14 30.59
N ASN A 791 -9.19 -18.34 30.14
CA ASN A 791 -8.25 -19.46 29.94
C ASN A 791 -7.76 -19.57 28.48
N GLU A 792 -8.31 -18.80 27.57
CA GLU A 792 -7.90 -18.77 26.16
C GLU A 792 -7.85 -17.33 25.66
N LEU A 793 -6.97 -17.09 24.70
CA LEU A 793 -6.92 -15.88 23.90
C LEU A 793 -7.12 -16.27 22.43
N PHE A 794 -8.06 -15.61 21.78
CA PHE A 794 -8.32 -15.77 20.36
C PHE A 794 -7.68 -14.64 19.57
N TYR A 795 -7.21 -14.93 18.36
CA TYR A 795 -6.73 -13.90 17.44
C TYR A 795 -6.82 -14.38 15.99
N ARG A 796 -6.82 -13.47 15.04
CA ARG A 796 -6.68 -13.81 13.62
C ARG A 796 -5.22 -13.88 13.24
N ALA A 797 -4.79 -15.05 12.79
CA ALA A 797 -3.44 -15.24 12.28
C ALA A 797 -3.28 -14.71 10.86
N ALA A 798 -2.05 -14.38 10.45
CA ALA A 798 -1.75 -13.98 9.08
C ALA A 798 -1.98 -15.11 8.04
N SER A 799 -2.06 -16.38 8.48
CA SER A 799 -2.52 -17.51 7.65
C SER A 799 -3.97 -17.38 7.21
N GLY A 800 -4.77 -16.51 7.85
CA GLY A 800 -6.20 -16.35 7.63
C GLY A 800 -7.08 -17.21 8.54
N ASP A 801 -6.52 -17.87 9.54
CA ASP A 801 -7.27 -18.67 10.49
C ASP A 801 -7.61 -17.91 11.77
N LEU A 802 -8.72 -18.24 12.41
CA LEU A 802 -8.95 -17.90 13.82
C LEU A 802 -8.19 -18.91 14.69
N VAL A 803 -7.33 -18.41 15.55
CA VAL A 803 -6.46 -19.22 16.43
C VAL A 803 -6.89 -19.06 17.87
N ALA A 804 -6.89 -20.14 18.63
CA ALA A 804 -7.06 -20.16 20.08
C ALA A 804 -5.75 -20.57 20.76
N VAL A 805 -5.29 -19.77 21.72
CA VAL A 805 -4.12 -20.07 22.55
C VAL A 805 -4.56 -20.28 24.00
N ALA A 806 -4.27 -21.43 24.58
CA ALA A 806 -4.52 -21.66 25.98
C ALA A 806 -3.62 -20.78 26.85
N ILE A 807 -4.21 -20.14 27.85
CA ILE A 807 -3.52 -19.22 28.76
C ILE A 807 -3.61 -19.72 30.18
N HIS A 808 -2.47 -19.82 30.88
CA HIS A 808 -2.40 -20.11 32.30
C HIS A 808 -1.89 -18.86 33.02
N THR A 809 -2.66 -18.38 33.99
CA THR A 809 -2.32 -17.17 34.75
C THR A 809 -1.79 -17.46 36.15
N GLN A 810 -1.81 -18.73 36.59
CA GLN A 810 -1.32 -19.18 37.89
C GLN A 810 -0.47 -20.45 37.75
N PRO A 811 0.63 -20.61 38.51
CA PRO A 811 1.21 -19.64 39.45
C PRO A 811 1.91 -18.45 38.79
N ARG A 812 2.19 -18.53 37.48
CA ARG A 812 2.77 -17.48 36.63
C ARG A 812 2.10 -17.52 35.28
N PHE A 813 2.12 -16.39 34.58
CA PHE A 813 1.63 -16.34 33.20
C PHE A 813 2.46 -17.27 32.30
N SER A 814 1.78 -18.14 31.57
CA SER A 814 2.41 -19.03 30.59
C SER A 814 1.43 -19.41 29.49
N LEU A 815 2.00 -19.68 28.32
CA LEU A 815 1.26 -20.12 27.14
C LEU A 815 1.13 -21.64 27.18
N GLY A 816 -0.06 -22.12 26.84
CA GLY A 816 -0.34 -23.51 26.60
C GLY A 816 -0.37 -23.85 25.11
N HIS A 817 -1.19 -24.80 24.73
CA HIS A 817 -1.36 -25.23 23.35
C HIS A 817 -2.02 -24.15 22.50
N SER A 818 -1.52 -23.93 21.28
CA SER A 818 -2.11 -23.09 20.25
C SER A 818 -2.76 -23.97 19.19
N ALA A 819 -3.99 -23.66 18.80
CA ALA A 819 -4.73 -24.40 17.79
C ALA A 819 -5.44 -23.47 16.82
N ALA A 820 -5.28 -23.70 15.52
CA ALA A 820 -6.14 -23.10 14.51
C ALA A 820 -7.54 -23.72 14.61
N LEU A 821 -8.56 -22.88 14.70
CA LEU A 821 -9.95 -23.32 14.85
C LEU A 821 -10.59 -23.50 13.47
N PHE A 822 -10.62 -22.45 12.67
CA PHE A 822 -11.21 -22.46 11.32
C PHE A 822 -10.69 -21.30 10.48
N PRO A 823 -10.74 -21.43 9.13
CA PRO A 823 -10.42 -20.35 8.22
C PRO A 823 -11.43 -19.20 8.33
N THR A 824 -10.94 -17.97 8.36
CA THR A 824 -11.79 -16.77 8.45
C THR A 824 -12.10 -16.13 7.09
N ALA A 825 -11.72 -16.78 5.97
CA ALA A 825 -12.11 -16.37 4.64
C ALA A 825 -13.65 -16.30 4.53
N GLY A 826 -14.16 -15.20 3.98
CA GLY A 826 -15.61 -14.94 3.93
C GLY A 826 -16.19 -14.20 5.13
N PHE A 827 -15.40 -13.92 6.14
CA PHE A 827 -15.76 -13.01 7.24
C PHE A 827 -14.95 -11.73 7.17
N THR A 828 -15.57 -10.60 7.57
CA THR A 828 -14.86 -9.32 7.61
C THR A 828 -13.74 -9.36 8.65
N SER A 829 -12.63 -8.69 8.36
CA SER A 829 -11.53 -8.45 9.29
C SER A 829 -11.08 -7.00 9.19
N HIS A 830 -10.56 -6.46 10.28
CA HIS A 830 -10.07 -5.09 10.29
C HIS A 830 -8.90 -4.95 11.28
N ARG A 831 -7.74 -4.54 10.79
CA ARG A 831 -6.52 -4.40 11.60
C ARG A 831 -6.70 -3.54 12.84
N PHE A 832 -7.57 -2.53 12.77
CA PHE A 832 -7.73 -1.50 13.79
C PHE A 832 -8.84 -1.80 14.82
N ALA A 833 -9.71 -2.79 14.57
CA ALA A 833 -10.82 -3.10 15.46
C ALA A 833 -11.29 -4.54 15.27
N PRO A 834 -11.59 -5.30 16.33
CA PRO A 834 -12.12 -6.65 16.20
C PRO A 834 -13.42 -6.68 15.41
N GLN A 835 -13.52 -7.59 14.44
CA GLN A 835 -14.70 -7.81 13.62
C GLN A 835 -15.45 -9.08 14.04
N TYR A 836 -15.22 -9.53 15.25
CA TYR A 836 -15.93 -10.65 15.86
C TYR A 836 -16.07 -10.43 17.37
N ALA A 837 -16.96 -11.18 17.99
CA ALA A 837 -17.12 -11.24 19.44
C ALA A 837 -17.22 -12.70 19.91
N VAL A 838 -16.78 -12.97 21.13
CA VAL A 838 -16.83 -14.30 21.73
C VAL A 838 -18.15 -14.46 22.49
N SER A 839 -18.86 -15.58 22.33
CA SER A 839 -20.07 -15.87 23.10
C SER A 839 -19.76 -16.07 24.60
N PRO A 840 -20.68 -15.74 25.52
CA PRO A 840 -20.44 -15.88 26.96
C PRO A 840 -20.07 -17.31 27.45
N ASP A 841 -20.44 -18.32 26.66
CA ASP A 841 -20.11 -19.74 26.94
C ASP A 841 -18.81 -20.21 26.29
N ASP A 842 -18.06 -19.30 25.62
CA ASP A 842 -16.81 -19.55 24.89
C ASP A 842 -16.91 -20.59 23.75
N ARG A 843 -18.14 -20.95 23.33
CA ARG A 843 -18.37 -22.04 22.36
C ARG A 843 -18.54 -21.53 20.92
N ARG A 844 -18.92 -20.28 20.74
CA ARG A 844 -19.23 -19.68 19.43
C ARG A 844 -18.64 -18.29 19.33
N PHE A 845 -18.49 -17.87 18.10
CA PHE A 845 -18.07 -16.53 17.75
C PHE A 845 -19.18 -15.85 16.98
N LEU A 846 -19.53 -14.62 17.35
CA LEU A 846 -20.37 -13.76 16.53
C LEU A 846 -19.47 -13.09 15.51
N MET A 847 -19.68 -13.36 14.24
CA MET A 847 -18.87 -12.86 13.16
C MET A 847 -19.72 -12.11 12.12
N ILE A 848 -19.11 -11.24 11.39
CA ILE A 848 -19.75 -10.55 10.26
C ILE A 848 -19.34 -11.29 8.99
N ARG A 849 -20.31 -11.97 8.36
CA ARG A 849 -20.09 -12.60 7.06
C ARG A 849 -20.01 -11.50 6.01
N ALA A 850 -18.96 -11.50 5.22
CA ALA A 850 -18.89 -10.66 4.03
C ALA A 850 -20.03 -11.04 3.08
N GLY A 851 -20.60 -10.04 2.42
CA GLY A 851 -21.56 -10.29 1.35
C GLY A 851 -20.94 -11.09 0.21
N THR A 852 -21.75 -11.53 -0.74
CA THR A 852 -21.23 -12.16 -1.97
C THR A 852 -20.23 -11.22 -2.65
N PRO A 853 -19.15 -11.74 -3.25
CA PRO A 853 -18.15 -10.92 -3.91
C PRO A 853 -18.79 -9.98 -4.94
N ASP A 854 -18.26 -8.77 -5.03
CA ASP A 854 -18.69 -7.76 -5.98
C ASP A 854 -18.61 -8.31 -7.42
N GLN A 855 -19.67 -8.12 -8.18
CA GLN A 855 -19.62 -8.37 -9.61
C GLN A 855 -19.07 -7.14 -10.32
N LEU A 856 -17.90 -7.31 -10.94
CA LEU A 856 -17.34 -6.27 -11.81
C LEU A 856 -17.96 -6.38 -13.21
N ILE A 857 -18.58 -5.30 -13.64
CA ILE A 857 -19.08 -5.15 -15.01
C ILE A 857 -18.02 -4.43 -15.83
N VAL A 858 -17.63 -5.04 -16.94
CA VAL A 858 -16.73 -4.46 -17.93
C VAL A 858 -17.53 -4.08 -19.17
N VAL A 859 -17.45 -2.82 -19.57
CA VAL A 859 -18.10 -2.30 -20.78
C VAL A 859 -17.03 -1.86 -21.76
N GLU A 860 -16.92 -2.56 -22.85
CA GLU A 860 -15.98 -2.22 -23.94
C GLU A 860 -16.65 -1.29 -24.95
N ASN A 861 -15.82 -0.40 -25.52
CA ASN A 861 -16.27 0.57 -26.55
C ASN A 861 -17.45 1.44 -26.09
N TRP A 862 -17.54 1.73 -24.78
CA TRP A 862 -18.70 2.46 -24.25
C TRP A 862 -18.81 3.90 -24.76
N PHE A 863 -17.76 4.49 -25.31
CA PHE A 863 -17.82 5.79 -26.00
C PHE A 863 -18.79 5.80 -27.19
N GLU A 864 -19.01 4.65 -27.85
CA GLU A 864 -20.00 4.51 -28.91
C GLU A 864 -21.44 4.69 -28.41
N GLU A 865 -21.69 4.31 -27.14
CA GLU A 865 -22.99 4.52 -26.49
C GLU A 865 -23.27 6.02 -26.29
N LEU A 866 -22.27 6.80 -25.90
CA LEU A 866 -22.36 8.24 -25.75
C LEU A 866 -22.66 8.91 -27.10
N THR A 867 -21.95 8.49 -28.14
CA THR A 867 -22.15 9.00 -29.50
C THR A 867 -23.57 8.67 -30.02
N ALA A 868 -24.11 7.51 -29.69
CA ALA A 868 -25.46 7.12 -30.06
C ALA A 868 -26.54 7.92 -29.31
N LYS A 869 -26.30 8.23 -28.01
CA LYS A 869 -27.21 9.06 -27.19
C LYS A 869 -27.21 10.54 -27.61
N SER A 870 -26.06 11.09 -28.04
CA SER A 870 -25.93 12.48 -28.50
C SER A 870 -26.54 12.73 -29.90
N ARG A 871 -26.88 11.65 -30.66
CA ARG A 871 -27.55 11.74 -31.96
C ARG A 871 -29.07 11.62 -31.88
N LYS A 872 -29.63 11.31 -30.72
CA LYS A 872 -31.08 11.32 -30.44
C LYS A 872 -31.48 12.61 -29.73
#